data_df3f6059ae735b975570de77d1cdd5e4
#
_entry.id   df3f6059ae735b975570de77d1cdd5e4
#
_cell.length_a   1.000
_cell.length_b   1.000
_cell.length_c   1.000
_cell.angle_alpha   90.00
_cell.angle_beta   90.00
_cell.angle_gamma   90.00
#
_symmetry.space_group_name_H-M   'P 1'
#
loop_
_entity.id
_entity.type
_entity.pdbx_description
1 polymer ?
#
loop_
_entity_poly.entity_id
_entity_poly.type
_entity_poly.pdbx_seq_one_letter_code
_entity_poly.pdbx_strand_id
1 'polypeptide(L)'
;MPYIGESKRNIIEFGQLTFSDTGDGSTVDFVLPEAPVADGSIDVWVGNVFQSTDVYETIGTTLRFSEGPAEGASVFVRFRGKATDTDDIPAGSITEDKFKGDVSLAKLASGTADTLLKIDGGVATEVPVSELTDPQDRININQNSFDIASNSGVSRYSMTDGFSDSLDSPDGVDTDNSLSFEWESSYVIPQSALFDGASYLSRTVSVAGNRRTWTFSAWVKRAGVGTNTGVFGTGNAGAVNAVLLDINTDDILVQGLNSSVEVLKLDSVAEFRDPSTWYHIMVVLDTTQVISSNRCKVFVDGEQVTNFDTQTYPALNTELQLLTGSETFEVGSYNTGTRRFFNGYITGATFIDGQALPPTRFGKFDGKGRWVPIEYTGTYGTNGFLLDFADSANLGTDVSGKSNTFTVTGLVAADQLNDSPSDDLQNDIGNFPILSSIWYPATDSQPSYAQPARMTVKNGGLECGPGGGSAIATLAAVSGMKIYFEARCIGSVSASAPGLALGVGKMNSVAHNTGLETRLRDGHWIYLGDGNKINESGTKSAYVGAAIARDAWVGFALDLSNGAVWARNTTGYFNSATEAEVEAGTTTNAMATGLDLDGLWTPVGNSFTNAGEFEFNFGQHDFQFSVPSGFTTLATQNFSEPSIADPELQMDVVLDTGANIKAASEALYTCQFAWIKDRDNTNNHQLIDTVRGTSNVLQSSTTAAETTYSAPAGNSVAWVWKAGDQIVENTDGTITSSVSANTTAGFSVGTYTGIRPTTGTVGHGLPAKPAMIIFKNRIDATTWYVWHKDLTNETTYALYLNTNAAQANVGTSTFNNTAPTSTVFSLGNDSNVNDLSDSHVFYAWSEVEGFSKFGSVLGNGSADGSFVYCGFRPRYILYKQSDGVGSWALWDTARDTYNPVSQFLNADNAVAEQPAAYLDIVSNGFKFRAALIGTATYIYAAFAENPLKVGGKHFSNKPKQSHGR
;
A
#
# COMPACT_ATOMS: atom_id res chain seq x y z
N MET A 1 0.34 2.89 36.47
CA MET A 1 -0.48 2.64 35.27
C MET A 1 0.17 3.40 34.12
N PRO A 2 0.49 2.82 32.99
CA PRO A 2 1.04 3.60 31.90
C PRO A 2 -0.06 4.45 31.29
N TYR A 3 0.23 5.71 31.08
CA TYR A 3 -0.60 6.70 30.41
C TYR A 3 -0.74 6.33 28.91
N ILE A 4 -1.98 6.16 28.45
CA ILE A 4 -2.29 6.00 27.03
C ILE A 4 -2.49 7.42 26.50
N GLY A 5 -1.52 7.92 25.70
CA GLY A 5 -1.59 9.23 25.09
C GLY A 5 -2.73 9.33 24.07
N GLU A 6 -3.50 10.38 24.14
CA GLU A 6 -4.42 10.81 23.08
C GLU A 6 -3.67 11.02 21.77
N SER A 7 -4.38 10.76 20.66
CA SER A 7 -3.91 11.04 19.30
C SER A 7 -3.25 12.43 19.24
N LYS A 8 -2.04 12.49 18.70
CA LYS A 8 -1.34 13.75 18.45
C LYS A 8 -2.14 14.57 17.44
N ARG A 9 -3.00 15.43 17.91
CA ARG A 9 -3.32 16.63 17.14
C ARG A 9 -2.02 17.43 17.09
N ASN A 10 -1.56 17.74 15.90
CA ASN A 10 -0.44 18.66 15.72
C ASN A 10 -0.87 20.03 16.26
N ILE A 11 -0.53 20.29 17.51
CA ILE A 11 -0.67 21.61 18.09
C ILE A 11 0.54 22.39 17.58
N ILE A 12 0.29 23.35 16.71
CA ILE A 12 1.30 24.35 16.30
C ILE A 12 1.77 25.05 17.55
N GLU A 13 3.07 25.01 17.79
CA GLU A 13 3.72 25.72 18.88
C GLU A 13 3.65 27.25 18.63
N PHE A 14 2.56 27.89 19.01
CA PHE A 14 2.64 29.25 19.48
C PHE A 14 3.38 29.19 20.83
N GLY A 15 4.43 30.00 21.03
CA GLY A 15 5.36 29.92 22.10
C GLY A 15 4.68 29.51 23.42
N GLN A 16 4.95 28.28 23.86
CA GLN A 16 4.26 27.69 25.00
C GLN A 16 4.62 28.53 26.24
N LEU A 17 3.65 29.23 26.79
CA LEU A 17 3.81 29.83 28.06
C LEU A 17 3.86 28.72 29.12
N THR A 18 4.99 28.61 29.79
CA THR A 18 5.23 27.66 30.87
C THR A 18 5.59 28.41 32.15
N PHE A 19 5.17 27.84 33.26
CA PHE A 19 5.57 28.31 34.60
C PHE A 19 6.20 27.14 35.35
N SER A 20 7.26 27.40 36.12
CA SER A 20 7.87 26.40 36.98
C SER A 20 8.24 26.99 38.30
N ASP A 21 7.97 26.29 39.40
CA ASP A 21 8.32 26.64 40.78
C ASP A 21 8.64 25.35 41.55
N THR A 22 8.93 25.48 42.84
CA THR A 22 9.26 24.37 43.75
C THR A 22 8.42 24.43 45.02
N GLY A 23 7.79 23.31 45.34
CA GLY A 23 7.02 23.18 46.59
C GLY A 23 7.89 23.30 47.83
N ASP A 24 7.34 23.95 48.86
CA ASP A 24 7.94 24.10 50.20
C ASP A 24 7.20 23.31 51.30
N GLY A 25 6.21 22.48 50.86
CA GLY A 25 5.38 21.66 51.75
C GLY A 25 4.26 22.42 52.44
N SER A 26 4.16 23.74 52.25
CA SER A 26 3.20 24.59 52.97
C SER A 26 2.48 25.61 52.07
N THR A 27 3.13 26.11 51.03
CA THR A 27 2.55 27.07 50.08
C THR A 27 1.58 26.39 49.15
N VAL A 28 0.32 26.87 49.14
CA VAL A 28 -0.76 26.32 48.29
C VAL A 28 -1.03 27.22 47.08
N ASP A 29 -0.63 28.50 47.13
CA ASP A 29 -0.91 29.50 46.09
C ASP A 29 0.35 29.81 45.29
N PHE A 30 0.31 29.59 43.96
CA PHE A 30 1.39 29.88 43.00
C PHE A 30 0.90 30.93 42.00
N VAL A 31 1.68 31.99 41.79
CA VAL A 31 1.32 33.09 40.89
C VAL A 31 1.75 32.76 39.47
N LEU A 32 0.81 32.53 38.60
CA LEU A 32 1.03 32.27 37.17
C LEU A 32 1.34 33.57 36.43
N PRO A 33 2.09 33.52 35.32
CA PRO A 33 2.43 34.70 34.51
C PRO A 33 1.19 35.36 33.86
N GLU A 34 0.14 34.58 33.61
CA GLU A 34 -1.15 35.10 33.17
C GLU A 34 -2.33 34.26 33.69
N ALA A 35 -3.54 34.79 33.59
CA ALA A 35 -4.74 34.10 34.04
C ALA A 35 -5.16 33.04 32.99
N PRO A 36 -5.30 31.75 33.37
CA PRO A 36 -5.88 30.73 32.51
C PRO A 36 -7.35 31.04 32.20
N VAL A 37 -7.85 30.65 31.05
CA VAL A 37 -9.26 30.86 30.65
C VAL A 37 -10.22 30.04 31.54
N ALA A 38 -9.78 28.86 31.96
CA ALA A 38 -10.44 27.95 32.89
C ALA A 38 -9.42 26.98 33.48
N ASP A 39 -9.75 26.26 34.56
CA ASP A 39 -8.87 25.24 35.16
C ASP A 39 -8.42 24.17 34.16
N GLY A 40 -9.30 23.78 33.26
CA GLY A 40 -8.98 22.83 32.18
C GLY A 40 -8.13 23.37 31.03
N SER A 41 -7.79 24.68 31.01
CA SER A 41 -6.94 25.28 29.97
C SER A 41 -5.45 25.27 30.31
N ILE A 42 -5.08 24.65 31.42
CA ILE A 42 -3.67 24.40 31.82
C ILE A 42 -3.45 22.95 32.18
N ASP A 43 -2.24 22.49 31.97
CA ASP A 43 -1.74 21.21 32.45
C ASP A 43 -0.81 21.47 33.62
N VAL A 44 -1.00 20.77 34.74
CA VAL A 44 -0.24 20.97 35.97
C VAL A 44 0.45 19.66 36.35
N TRP A 45 1.74 19.73 36.67
CA TRP A 45 2.54 18.62 37.21
C TRP A 45 3.21 19.01 38.53
N VAL A 46 3.19 18.08 39.48
CA VAL A 46 3.92 18.19 40.74
C VAL A 46 4.84 16.98 40.89
N GLY A 47 6.14 17.19 40.99
CA GLY A 47 7.14 16.13 41.11
C GLY A 47 7.09 15.16 39.88
N ASN A 48 6.85 15.67 38.68
CA ASN A 48 6.63 14.90 37.42
C ASN A 48 5.34 14.06 37.39
N VAL A 49 4.40 14.27 38.34
CA VAL A 49 3.09 13.61 38.31
C VAL A 49 2.03 14.60 37.86
N PHE A 50 1.26 14.25 36.84
CA PHE A 50 0.15 15.06 36.33
C PHE A 50 -0.93 15.20 37.42
N GLN A 51 -1.44 16.42 37.60
CA GLN A 51 -2.48 16.71 38.59
C GLN A 51 -3.85 16.85 37.90
N SER A 52 -4.84 16.23 38.50
CA SER A 52 -6.24 16.38 38.10
C SER A 52 -6.82 17.70 38.59
N THR A 53 -7.80 18.28 37.88
CA THR A 53 -8.46 19.54 38.20
C THR A 53 -9.27 19.54 39.52
N ASP A 54 -9.42 18.39 40.16
CA ASP A 54 -10.05 18.25 41.50
C ASP A 54 -9.08 18.52 42.66
N VAL A 55 -7.78 18.62 42.41
CA VAL A 55 -6.75 18.93 43.45
C VAL A 55 -6.19 20.34 43.34
N TYR A 56 -6.60 21.13 42.34
CA TYR A 56 -6.26 22.52 42.21
C TYR A 56 -7.40 23.34 41.58
N GLU A 57 -7.42 24.66 41.83
CA GLU A 57 -8.29 25.64 41.17
C GLU A 57 -7.48 26.83 40.67
N THR A 58 -8.00 27.55 39.66
CA THR A 58 -7.38 28.81 39.23
C THR A 58 -8.28 30.00 39.54
N ILE A 59 -7.71 31.02 40.23
CA ILE A 59 -8.40 32.25 40.60
C ILE A 59 -7.62 33.44 40.03
N GLY A 60 -8.06 33.93 38.87
CA GLY A 60 -7.28 34.93 38.13
C GLY A 60 -5.90 34.38 37.74
N THR A 61 -4.82 35.00 38.18
CA THR A 61 -3.45 34.54 37.97
C THR A 61 -2.94 33.62 39.06
N THR A 62 -3.77 33.17 40.01
CA THR A 62 -3.34 32.29 41.09
C THR A 62 -3.76 30.85 40.82
N LEU A 63 -2.79 29.94 40.78
CA LEU A 63 -3.02 28.49 40.84
C LEU A 63 -2.98 28.05 42.29
N ARG A 64 -4.11 27.55 42.80
CA ARG A 64 -4.26 27.13 44.22
C ARG A 64 -4.42 25.63 44.28
N PHE A 65 -3.55 24.97 45.04
CA PHE A 65 -3.69 23.53 45.34
C PHE A 65 -4.53 23.32 46.63
N SER A 66 -5.23 22.21 46.71
CA SER A 66 -5.95 21.78 47.91
C SER A 66 -4.99 21.49 49.09
N GLU A 67 -3.79 21.03 48.80
CA GLU A 67 -2.69 20.82 49.76
C GLU A 67 -1.37 21.30 49.14
N GLY A 68 -0.48 21.87 49.92
CA GLY A 68 0.83 22.39 49.45
C GLY A 68 1.70 21.27 48.86
N PRO A 69 2.25 21.44 47.66
CA PRO A 69 3.20 20.49 47.08
C PRO A 69 4.38 20.22 48.03
N ALA A 70 4.78 18.95 48.17
CA ALA A 70 5.84 18.52 49.07
C ALA A 70 7.13 19.32 48.89
N GLU A 71 7.90 19.52 49.97
CA GLU A 71 9.18 20.24 49.95
C GLU A 71 10.14 19.63 48.92
N GLY A 72 10.62 20.46 47.99
CA GLY A 72 11.51 20.04 46.90
C GLY A 72 10.81 19.46 45.66
N ALA A 73 9.47 19.30 45.69
CA ALA A 73 8.75 18.86 44.50
C ALA A 73 8.64 19.98 43.45
N SER A 74 9.04 19.72 42.23
CA SER A 74 8.86 20.68 41.12
C SER A 74 7.39 20.89 40.82
N VAL A 75 6.94 22.12 40.68
CA VAL A 75 5.62 22.50 40.16
C VAL A 75 5.82 23.04 38.75
N PHE A 76 5.24 22.38 37.76
CA PHE A 76 5.33 22.78 36.34
C PHE A 76 3.93 22.97 35.79
N VAL A 77 3.69 24.10 35.13
CA VAL A 77 2.41 24.44 34.50
C VAL A 77 2.63 24.77 33.03
N ARG A 78 1.82 24.16 32.17
CA ARG A 78 1.78 24.44 30.74
C ARG A 78 0.41 24.99 30.38
N PHE A 79 0.37 26.14 29.74
CA PHE A 79 -0.86 26.73 29.23
C PHE A 79 -1.23 26.03 27.91
N ARG A 80 -2.46 25.55 27.81
CA ARG A 80 -3.04 25.10 26.56
C ARG A 80 -3.48 26.34 25.80
N GLY A 81 -2.97 26.57 24.59
CA GLY A 81 -3.01 27.78 23.79
C GLY A 81 -4.28 28.65 23.96
N LYS A 82 -4.08 29.92 24.17
CA LYS A 82 -5.12 30.94 24.13
C LYS A 82 -5.38 31.23 22.65
N ALA A 83 -6.59 31.00 22.16
CA ALA A 83 -7.03 31.54 20.88
C ALA A 83 -6.95 33.08 21.02
N THR A 84 -5.96 33.72 20.37
CA THR A 84 -5.95 35.18 20.24
C THR A 84 -7.16 35.58 19.44
N ASP A 85 -7.93 36.55 19.97
CA ASP A 85 -9.07 37.13 19.25
C ASP A 85 -8.55 37.70 17.91
N THR A 86 -9.05 37.20 16.77
CA THR A 86 -8.55 37.60 15.48
C THR A 86 -8.96 39.02 15.06
N ASP A 87 -9.71 39.73 15.88
CA ASP A 87 -10.14 41.11 15.62
C ASP A 87 -8.99 42.14 15.70
N ASP A 88 -7.80 41.74 16.22
CA ASP A 88 -6.63 42.58 16.31
C ASP A 88 -5.59 42.42 15.18
N ILE A 89 -5.90 41.65 14.10
CA ILE A 89 -4.98 41.46 12.97
C ILE A 89 -5.25 42.57 11.93
N PRO A 90 -4.35 43.55 11.71
CA PRO A 90 -4.56 44.57 10.68
C PRO A 90 -4.64 43.93 9.29
N ALA A 91 -5.52 44.45 8.45
CA ALA A 91 -5.64 44.01 7.05
C ALA A 91 -4.26 44.09 6.34
N GLY A 92 -3.83 43.00 5.68
CA GLY A 92 -2.56 42.91 4.99
C GLY A 92 -1.36 42.48 5.83
N SER A 93 -1.53 42.12 7.12
CA SER A 93 -0.44 41.67 7.98
C SER A 93 -0.22 40.13 7.97
N ILE A 94 -1.02 39.35 7.23
CA ILE A 94 -0.85 37.91 7.08
C ILE A 94 -0.02 37.67 5.82
N THR A 95 1.21 37.24 5.98
CA THR A 95 2.11 36.78 4.92
C THR A 95 2.16 35.25 4.93
N GLU A 96 2.64 34.65 3.83
CA GLU A 96 2.77 33.20 3.66
C GLU A 96 3.50 32.53 4.86
N ASP A 97 4.51 33.20 5.45
CA ASP A 97 5.23 32.73 6.63
C ASP A 97 4.39 32.70 7.92
N LYS A 98 3.22 33.34 7.93
CA LYS A 98 2.31 33.38 9.08
C LYS A 98 1.09 32.47 8.93
N PHE A 99 0.91 31.90 7.75
CA PHE A 99 -0.14 30.88 7.50
C PHE A 99 0.33 29.51 8.01
N LYS A 100 0.61 29.38 9.29
CA LYS A 100 0.91 28.10 9.94
C LYS A 100 -0.10 27.90 11.07
N GLY A 101 -1.31 27.45 10.74
CA GLY A 101 -2.31 27.14 11.77
C GLY A 101 -3.76 27.07 11.27
N ASP A 102 -4.60 26.47 12.07
CA ASP A 102 -6.02 26.31 11.82
C ASP A 102 -6.73 27.69 11.70
N VAL A 103 -7.37 27.91 10.55
CA VAL A 103 -8.21 29.10 10.33
C VAL A 103 -9.67 28.67 10.38
N SER A 104 -10.45 29.23 11.30
CA SER A 104 -11.88 28.93 11.41
C SER A 104 -12.66 29.44 10.18
N LEU A 105 -13.41 28.56 9.54
CA LEU A 105 -14.28 28.91 8.38
C LEU A 105 -15.35 29.95 8.71
N ALA A 106 -15.79 30.06 9.97
CA ALA A 106 -16.73 31.08 10.43
C ALA A 106 -16.20 32.50 10.21
N LYS A 107 -14.88 32.70 10.14
CA LYS A 107 -14.26 33.99 9.86
C LYS A 107 -13.90 34.23 8.41
N LEU A 108 -13.72 33.18 7.61
CA LEU A 108 -13.65 33.27 6.16
C LEU A 108 -15.03 33.53 5.54
N ALA A 109 -16.11 33.16 6.24
CA ALA A 109 -17.50 33.33 5.84
C ALA A 109 -18.18 34.61 6.37
N SER A 110 -17.51 35.51 7.10
CA SER A 110 -18.08 36.77 7.57
C SER A 110 -18.12 37.85 6.49
N GLY A 111 -17.54 37.63 5.31
CA GLY A 111 -17.86 38.34 4.08
C GLY A 111 -19.17 37.83 3.47
N THR A 112 -19.90 38.64 2.79
CA THR A 112 -21.12 38.27 2.04
C THR A 112 -20.89 37.00 1.23
N ALA A 113 -21.88 36.11 1.11
CA ALA A 113 -21.82 34.74 0.55
C ALA A 113 -21.26 34.61 -0.90
N ASP A 114 -20.72 35.65 -1.48
CA ASP A 114 -20.24 35.73 -2.86
C ASP A 114 -18.75 36.13 -2.97
N THR A 115 -17.93 35.98 -1.93
CA THR A 115 -16.51 36.30 -1.97
C THR A 115 -15.65 35.08 -1.68
N LEU A 116 -14.54 34.94 -2.41
CA LEU A 116 -13.49 33.92 -2.19
C LEU A 116 -12.16 34.59 -1.86
N LEU A 117 -11.30 33.87 -1.13
CA LEU A 117 -9.98 34.37 -0.81
C LEU A 117 -9.02 34.03 -1.97
N LYS A 118 -8.47 35.04 -2.63
CA LYS A 118 -7.43 34.89 -3.64
C LYS A 118 -6.07 35.23 -3.01
N ILE A 119 -5.08 34.34 -3.16
CA ILE A 119 -3.70 34.56 -2.74
C ILE A 119 -2.90 34.95 -3.98
N ASP A 120 -2.43 36.17 -4.07
CA ASP A 120 -1.60 36.66 -5.16
C ASP A 120 -0.31 37.26 -4.57
N GLY A 121 0.86 36.72 -4.96
CA GLY A 121 2.14 37.14 -4.45
C GLY A 121 2.33 36.98 -2.91
N GLY A 122 1.67 36.00 -2.28
CA GLY A 122 1.76 35.76 -0.83
C GLY A 122 0.83 36.64 0.04
N VAL A 123 -0.07 37.42 -0.56
CA VAL A 123 -1.06 38.25 0.15
C VAL A 123 -2.46 37.72 -0.12
N ALA A 124 -3.19 37.39 0.96
CA ALA A 124 -4.60 36.97 0.85
C ALA A 124 -5.54 38.18 0.70
N THR A 125 -6.36 38.20 -0.36
CA THR A 125 -7.39 39.22 -0.61
C THR A 125 -8.74 38.58 -0.88
N GLU A 126 -9.82 39.18 -0.38
CA GLU A 126 -11.18 38.77 -0.70
C GLU A 126 -11.53 39.24 -2.10
N VAL A 127 -11.99 38.31 -2.98
CA VAL A 127 -12.42 38.61 -4.36
C VAL A 127 -13.86 38.12 -4.55
N PRO A 128 -14.79 38.94 -5.07
CA PRO A 128 -16.12 38.49 -5.41
C PRO A 128 -16.08 37.37 -6.45
N VAL A 129 -16.90 36.32 -6.27
CA VAL A 129 -17.00 35.20 -7.23
C VAL A 129 -17.32 35.67 -8.66
N SER A 130 -17.99 36.81 -8.79
CA SER A 130 -18.31 37.45 -10.07
C SER A 130 -17.10 38.01 -10.83
N GLU A 131 -15.95 38.20 -10.17
CA GLU A 131 -14.73 38.74 -10.78
C GLU A 131 -13.77 37.66 -11.27
N LEU A 132 -14.05 36.37 -10.98
CA LEU A 132 -13.29 35.24 -11.49
C LEU A 132 -13.67 34.93 -12.94
N THR A 133 -13.01 35.60 -13.88
CA THR A 133 -13.32 35.51 -15.32
C THR A 133 -12.48 34.45 -16.05
N ASP A 134 -11.43 33.93 -15.46
CA ASP A 134 -10.59 32.89 -16.05
C ASP A 134 -11.12 31.49 -15.67
N PRO A 135 -11.35 30.57 -16.65
CA PRO A 135 -11.73 29.20 -16.36
C PRO A 135 -10.69 28.43 -15.49
N GLN A 136 -9.45 28.91 -15.42
CA GLN A 136 -8.40 28.35 -14.57
C GLN A 136 -8.46 28.82 -13.11
N ASP A 137 -9.21 29.89 -12.83
CA ASP A 137 -9.48 30.37 -11.46
C ASP A 137 -10.69 29.68 -10.81
N ARG A 138 -11.31 28.70 -11.47
CA ARG A 138 -12.45 27.96 -10.92
C ARG A 138 -11.99 26.89 -9.94
N ILE A 139 -12.47 26.99 -8.70
CA ILE A 139 -12.34 25.94 -7.70
C ILE A 139 -13.19 24.74 -8.14
N ASN A 140 -12.55 23.63 -8.40
CA ASN A 140 -13.25 22.37 -8.65
C ASN A 140 -13.49 21.70 -7.29
N ILE A 141 -14.65 21.96 -6.67
CA ILE A 141 -15.06 21.25 -5.45
C ILE A 141 -15.67 19.93 -5.91
N ASN A 142 -14.85 18.89 -5.93
CA ASN A 142 -15.31 17.53 -6.14
C ASN A 142 -14.82 16.66 -4.99
N GLN A 143 -15.77 16.18 -4.20
CA GLN A 143 -15.56 15.11 -3.21
C GLN A 143 -14.35 15.30 -2.26
N ASN A 144 -14.50 16.19 -1.28
CA ASN A 144 -13.57 16.36 -0.16
C ASN A 144 -12.16 16.87 -0.48
N SER A 145 -11.91 17.36 -1.70
CA SER A 145 -10.66 18.03 -2.06
C SER A 145 -10.93 19.20 -3.02
N PHE A 146 -10.12 20.25 -2.94
CA PHE A 146 -10.15 21.32 -3.93
C PHE A 146 -8.73 21.71 -4.34
N ASP A 147 -8.55 21.98 -5.62
CA ASP A 147 -7.28 22.40 -6.19
C ASP A 147 -7.31 23.90 -6.42
N ILE A 148 -6.33 24.62 -5.91
CA ILE A 148 -6.13 26.04 -6.24
C ILE A 148 -4.98 26.11 -7.23
N ALA A 149 -5.28 26.48 -8.48
CA ALA A 149 -4.25 26.74 -9.48
C ALA A 149 -3.57 28.08 -9.19
N SER A 150 -2.27 28.07 -8.94
CA SER A 150 -1.43 29.26 -8.92
C SER A 150 -0.45 29.21 -10.09
N ASN A 151 0.03 30.37 -10.55
CA ASN A 151 1.05 30.47 -11.62
C ASN A 151 2.41 29.83 -11.27
N SER A 152 2.55 29.19 -10.11
CA SER A 152 3.78 28.55 -9.64
C SER A 152 3.58 27.09 -9.16
N GLY A 153 2.42 26.47 -9.39
CA GLY A 153 2.16 25.08 -9.02
C GLY A 153 0.74 24.85 -8.47
N VAL A 154 0.24 23.63 -8.58
CA VAL A 154 -1.04 23.23 -8.00
C VAL A 154 -0.80 22.78 -6.55
N SER A 155 -1.42 23.44 -5.59
CA SER A 155 -1.44 22.99 -4.20
C SER A 155 -2.77 22.26 -3.95
N ARG A 156 -2.71 20.98 -3.56
CA ARG A 156 -3.87 20.19 -3.16
C ARG A 156 -4.18 20.37 -1.70
N TYR A 157 -5.45 20.55 -1.41
CA TYR A 157 -5.97 20.59 -0.04
C TYR A 157 -6.88 19.39 0.16
N SER A 158 -6.65 18.58 1.19
CA SER A 158 -7.58 17.54 1.59
C SER A 158 -8.38 17.99 2.81
N MET A 159 -9.67 17.77 2.79
CA MET A 159 -10.53 17.94 3.96
C MET A 159 -10.55 16.61 4.72
N THR A 160 -9.97 16.56 5.90
CA THR A 160 -10.15 15.45 6.81
C THR A 160 -11.29 15.76 7.77
N ASP A 161 -12.29 14.89 7.71
CA ASP A 161 -13.46 14.72 8.54
C ASP A 161 -14.76 15.46 8.19
N GLY A 162 -15.71 14.67 7.73
CA GLY A 162 -17.07 14.73 8.21
C GLY A 162 -17.99 15.78 7.61
N PHE A 163 -18.09 15.91 6.26
CA PHE A 163 -19.36 16.35 5.71
C PHE A 163 -20.35 15.17 5.80
N SER A 164 -21.10 15.08 6.87
CA SER A 164 -22.35 14.33 6.84
C SER A 164 -23.35 15.14 6.04
N ASP A 165 -23.88 14.51 5.00
CA ASP A 165 -24.91 15.04 4.10
C ASP A 165 -26.24 15.19 4.88
N SER A 166 -26.35 16.23 5.70
CA SER A 166 -27.58 16.63 6.37
C SER A 166 -27.79 18.14 6.23
N LEU A 167 -27.94 18.60 4.98
CA LEU A 167 -28.47 19.91 4.68
C LEU A 167 -30.02 19.99 4.86
N ASP A 168 -30.63 18.99 5.47
CA ASP A 168 -32.06 18.93 5.77
C ASP A 168 -32.36 18.94 7.28
N SER A 169 -31.89 20.00 8.00
CA SER A 169 -32.46 20.29 9.31
C SER A 169 -32.79 21.78 9.41
N PRO A 170 -34.06 22.16 9.52
CA PRO A 170 -34.46 23.55 9.53
C PRO A 170 -34.18 24.35 10.81
N ASP A 171 -33.64 23.74 11.87
CA ASP A 171 -33.57 24.32 13.21
C ASP A 171 -32.28 24.12 14.00
N GLY A 172 -31.16 23.77 13.37
CA GLY A 172 -29.92 23.48 14.10
C GLY A 172 -28.69 24.21 13.58
N VAL A 173 -28.30 25.29 14.23
CA VAL A 173 -26.94 25.82 14.13
C VAL A 173 -26.02 24.86 14.87
N ASP A 174 -25.30 23.99 14.14
CA ASP A 174 -24.22 23.17 14.71
C ASP A 174 -22.96 24.06 14.84
N THR A 175 -22.53 24.32 16.07
CA THR A 175 -21.45 25.24 16.40
C THR A 175 -20.08 24.59 16.42
N ASP A 176 -19.92 23.31 16.00
CA ASP A 176 -18.69 22.54 16.09
C ASP A 176 -18.02 22.19 14.75
N ASN A 177 -18.39 22.86 13.63
CA ASN A 177 -17.72 22.65 12.35
C ASN A 177 -16.42 23.45 12.26
N SER A 178 -15.32 22.89 12.79
CA SER A 178 -13.97 23.36 12.50
C SER A 178 -13.44 22.57 11.30
N LEU A 179 -13.20 23.25 10.16
CA LEU A 179 -12.43 22.69 9.06
C LEU A 179 -10.93 22.86 9.39
N SER A 180 -10.22 21.75 9.51
CA SER A 180 -8.77 21.79 9.56
C SER A 180 -8.21 21.67 8.15
N PHE A 181 -7.39 22.64 7.74
CA PHE A 181 -6.63 22.57 6.50
C PHE A 181 -5.24 22.07 6.85
N GLU A 182 -4.89 20.85 6.45
CA GLU A 182 -3.49 20.43 6.46
C GLU A 182 -2.84 20.90 5.15
N TRP A 183 -1.91 21.83 5.26
CA TRP A 183 -1.00 22.16 4.17
C TRP A 183 0.04 21.04 4.07
N GLU A 184 -0.19 20.07 3.23
CA GLU A 184 0.86 19.12 2.85
C GLU A 184 1.76 19.76 1.79
N SER A 185 2.77 20.53 2.19
CA SER A 185 3.92 20.71 1.33
C SER A 185 4.65 19.35 1.29
N SER A 186 4.31 18.52 0.32
CA SER A 186 5.01 17.26 0.12
C SER A 186 6.43 17.58 -0.33
N TYR A 187 7.42 17.29 0.52
CA TYR A 187 8.80 17.24 0.06
C TYR A 187 8.89 16.17 -1.04
N VAL A 188 9.23 16.59 -2.24
CA VAL A 188 9.39 15.71 -3.39
C VAL A 188 10.87 15.41 -3.55
N ILE A 189 11.23 14.13 -3.55
CA ILE A 189 12.52 13.69 -4.04
C ILE A 189 12.40 13.58 -5.57
N PRO A 190 13.06 14.46 -6.34
CA PRO A 190 12.75 14.55 -7.77
C PRO A 190 13.33 13.41 -8.60
N GLN A 191 14.40 12.80 -8.14
CA GLN A 191 15.17 11.86 -8.96
C GLN A 191 15.80 10.75 -8.16
N SER A 192 16.11 9.65 -8.84
CA SER A 192 16.89 8.53 -8.33
C SER A 192 18.02 8.17 -9.29
N ALA A 193 18.97 7.36 -8.81
CA ALA A 193 19.97 6.73 -9.67
C ALA A 193 19.69 5.26 -9.86
N LEU A 194 19.76 4.78 -11.11
CA LEU A 194 19.67 3.38 -11.48
C LEU A 194 21.02 2.70 -11.33
N PHE A 195 21.09 1.66 -10.51
CA PHE A 195 22.25 0.78 -10.34
C PHE A 195 21.97 -0.53 -11.08
N ASP A 196 22.82 -0.85 -12.03
CA ASP A 196 22.65 -1.96 -13.00
C ASP A 196 23.13 -3.33 -12.49
N GLY A 197 23.64 -3.40 -11.25
CA GLY A 197 24.28 -4.61 -10.71
C GLY A 197 25.78 -4.69 -10.98
N ALA A 198 26.40 -3.61 -11.50
CA ALA A 198 27.84 -3.49 -11.73
C ALA A 198 28.38 -2.09 -11.38
N SER A 199 27.53 -1.10 -11.30
CA SER A 199 27.83 0.29 -10.97
C SER A 199 27.82 0.57 -9.47
N TYR A 200 28.53 1.61 -9.03
CA TYR A 200 28.58 2.04 -7.63
C TYR A 200 29.19 3.44 -7.50
N LEU A 201 29.01 4.03 -6.32
CA LEU A 201 29.65 5.27 -5.91
C LEU A 201 30.69 4.99 -4.82
N SER A 202 31.82 5.67 -4.82
CA SER A 202 32.86 5.48 -3.82
C SER A 202 33.49 6.78 -3.37
N ARG A 203 33.86 6.88 -2.06
CA ARG A 203 34.55 8.02 -1.50
C ARG A 203 35.48 7.57 -0.38
N THR A 204 36.77 7.97 -0.45
CA THR A 204 37.71 7.72 0.64
C THR A 204 37.55 8.79 1.73
N VAL A 205 37.32 8.35 2.96
CA VAL A 205 37.27 9.21 4.15
C VAL A 205 38.70 9.65 4.48
N SER A 206 38.93 10.96 4.55
CA SER A 206 40.27 11.52 4.81
C SER A 206 40.46 12.08 6.22
N VAL A 207 39.36 12.27 6.96
CA VAL A 207 39.34 12.80 8.32
C VAL A 207 38.53 11.84 9.21
N ALA A 208 39.11 11.47 10.37
CA ALA A 208 38.37 10.62 11.31
C ALA A 208 37.10 11.32 11.80
N GLY A 209 36.01 10.56 11.92
CA GLY A 209 34.71 11.00 12.42
C GLY A 209 34.29 10.26 13.68
N ASN A 210 32.99 10.32 14.00
CA ASN A 210 32.43 9.64 15.16
C ASN A 210 32.14 8.16 14.85
N ARG A 211 32.96 7.27 15.39
CA ARG A 211 32.90 5.82 15.18
C ARG A 211 31.89 5.11 16.07
N ARG A 212 31.28 5.82 17.03
CA ARG A 212 30.34 5.30 18.02
C ARG A 212 28.90 5.73 17.78
N THR A 213 28.72 6.83 17.06
CA THR A 213 27.39 7.44 16.89
C THR A 213 27.26 7.98 15.45
N TRP A 214 26.31 7.45 14.69
CA TRP A 214 26.01 7.89 13.32
C TRP A 214 24.64 7.37 12.87
N THR A 215 24.13 7.92 11.77
CA THR A 215 22.91 7.48 11.11
C THR A 215 23.15 7.37 9.61
N PHE A 216 22.70 6.27 8.99
CA PHE A 216 22.56 6.12 7.55
C PHE A 216 21.08 5.97 7.20
N SER A 217 20.64 6.59 6.13
CA SER A 217 19.26 6.58 5.62
C SER A 217 19.27 6.61 4.10
N ALA A 218 18.46 5.78 3.45
CA ALA A 218 18.28 5.79 2.00
C ALA A 218 16.91 5.23 1.60
N TRP A 219 16.37 5.72 0.50
CA TRP A 219 15.26 5.08 -0.21
C TRP A 219 15.83 4.15 -1.28
N VAL A 220 15.35 2.92 -1.31
CA VAL A 220 15.80 1.90 -2.26
C VAL A 220 14.62 1.17 -2.89
N LYS A 221 14.74 0.85 -4.18
CA LYS A 221 13.79 0.00 -4.92
C LYS A 221 14.58 -1.12 -5.59
N ARG A 222 14.19 -2.37 -5.33
CA ARG A 222 14.90 -3.56 -5.80
C ARG A 222 14.36 -4.02 -7.15
N ALA A 223 15.23 -4.33 -8.10
CA ALA A 223 14.82 -4.98 -9.35
C ALA A 223 14.79 -6.51 -9.24
N GLY A 224 15.69 -7.11 -8.51
CA GLY A 224 15.80 -8.55 -8.32
C GLY A 224 15.53 -9.00 -6.88
N VAL A 225 14.99 -10.20 -6.72
CA VAL A 225 14.83 -10.88 -5.43
C VAL A 225 15.65 -12.17 -5.42
N GLY A 226 15.97 -12.67 -4.22
CA GLY A 226 16.75 -13.90 -4.04
C GLY A 226 18.25 -13.73 -4.31
N THR A 227 18.77 -12.49 -4.32
CA THR A 227 20.19 -12.19 -4.55
C THR A 227 20.73 -11.24 -3.48
N ASN A 228 22.01 -11.41 -3.15
CA ASN A 228 22.70 -10.55 -2.20
C ASN A 228 23.11 -9.23 -2.87
N THR A 229 22.72 -8.08 -2.30
CA THR A 229 22.97 -6.76 -2.88
C THR A 229 23.38 -5.75 -1.82
N GLY A 230 24.56 -5.12 -2.01
CA GLY A 230 25.09 -4.10 -1.10
C GLY A 230 24.42 -2.75 -1.31
N VAL A 231 23.82 -2.19 -0.27
CA VAL A 231 23.24 -0.84 -0.29
C VAL A 231 24.29 0.21 0.10
N PHE A 232 24.98 -0.02 1.22
CA PHE A 232 26.00 0.89 1.76
C PHE A 232 27.04 0.09 2.52
N GLY A 233 28.29 0.50 2.44
CA GLY A 233 29.30 -0.14 3.27
C GLY A 233 30.66 0.52 3.21
N THR A 234 31.53 0.02 4.10
CA THR A 234 32.95 0.27 4.08
C THR A 234 33.68 -1.06 4.12
N GLY A 235 34.86 -1.13 3.58
CA GLY A 235 35.66 -2.34 3.69
C GLY A 235 36.90 -2.27 2.82
N ASN A 236 37.82 -3.21 3.08
CA ASN A 236 38.97 -3.47 2.22
C ASN A 236 38.97 -4.94 1.78
N ALA A 237 39.65 -5.25 0.71
CA ALA A 237 39.77 -6.61 0.22
C ALA A 237 40.28 -7.55 1.34
N GLY A 238 39.46 -8.52 1.71
CA GLY A 238 39.78 -9.51 2.78
C GLY A 238 38.94 -9.39 4.05
N ALA A 239 37.96 -8.49 4.13
CA ALA A 239 36.98 -8.38 5.23
C ALA A 239 37.55 -8.34 6.65
N VAL A 240 38.73 -7.75 6.83
CA VAL A 240 39.34 -7.62 8.16
C VAL A 240 38.60 -6.57 9.01
N ASN A 241 38.24 -5.47 8.34
CA ASN A 241 37.50 -4.36 8.93
C ASN A 241 36.40 -3.92 7.97
N ALA A 242 35.15 -3.93 8.44
CA ALA A 242 34.00 -3.51 7.62
C ALA A 242 32.83 -3.07 8.48
N VAL A 243 32.02 -2.17 7.93
CA VAL A 243 30.63 -1.95 8.32
C VAL A 243 29.81 -1.99 7.05
N LEU A 244 28.74 -2.78 7.01
CA LEU A 244 27.93 -2.95 5.81
C LEU A 244 26.44 -3.01 6.14
N LEU A 245 25.65 -2.48 5.20
CA LEU A 245 24.22 -2.68 5.06
C LEU A 245 24.00 -3.43 3.75
N ASP A 246 23.46 -4.62 3.85
CA ASP A 246 23.22 -5.56 2.76
C ASP A 246 21.75 -5.97 2.74
N ILE A 247 21.21 -6.29 1.57
CA ILE A 247 20.04 -7.13 1.46
C ILE A 247 20.56 -8.53 1.10
N ASN A 248 20.69 -9.39 2.14
CA ASN A 248 21.30 -10.69 2.06
C ASN A 248 20.28 -11.74 1.64
N THR A 249 20.30 -12.13 0.39
CA THR A 249 19.21 -12.88 -0.27
C THR A 249 17.94 -12.04 -0.36
N ASP A 250 17.22 -11.83 0.73
CA ASP A 250 16.07 -10.93 0.80
C ASP A 250 15.95 -10.25 2.18
N ASP A 251 16.76 -10.64 3.15
CA ASP A 251 16.80 -10.12 4.52
C ASP A 251 17.66 -8.86 4.59
N ILE A 252 17.40 -7.97 5.53
CA ILE A 252 18.30 -6.86 5.83
C ILE A 252 19.39 -7.34 6.80
N LEU A 253 20.62 -7.27 6.37
CA LEU A 253 21.81 -7.57 7.16
C LEU A 253 22.59 -6.29 7.45
N VAL A 254 22.79 -6.00 8.75
CA VAL A 254 23.77 -5.00 9.21
C VAL A 254 24.90 -5.74 9.92
N GLN A 255 26.13 -5.60 9.41
CA GLN A 255 27.29 -6.30 9.98
C GLN A 255 28.45 -5.34 10.22
N GLY A 256 29.17 -5.53 11.31
CA GLY A 256 30.40 -4.81 11.66
C GLY A 256 31.52 -5.78 12.06
N LEU A 257 32.66 -5.65 11.39
CA LEU A 257 33.88 -6.44 11.63
C LEU A 257 35.02 -5.55 12.11
N ASN A 258 35.60 -5.90 13.25
CA ASN A 258 36.82 -5.27 13.79
C ASN A 258 37.94 -6.32 13.84
N SER A 259 38.99 -6.18 13.03
CA SER A 259 40.10 -7.14 12.94
C SER A 259 39.63 -8.58 12.75
N SER A 260 38.71 -8.80 11.81
CA SER A 260 38.07 -10.09 11.51
C SER A 260 37.16 -10.66 12.63
N VAL A 261 36.92 -9.90 13.69
CA VAL A 261 35.97 -10.27 14.74
C VAL A 261 34.63 -9.59 14.45
N GLU A 262 33.55 -10.38 14.38
CA GLU A 262 32.21 -9.88 14.26
C GLU A 262 31.77 -9.24 15.58
N VAL A 263 31.61 -7.90 15.58
CA VAL A 263 31.20 -7.09 16.75
C VAL A 263 29.78 -6.59 16.64
N LEU A 264 29.19 -6.64 15.45
CA LEU A 264 27.82 -6.30 15.13
C LEU A 264 27.29 -7.27 14.10
N LYS A 265 26.13 -7.88 14.34
CA LYS A 265 25.33 -8.56 13.33
C LYS A 265 23.86 -8.48 13.68
N LEU A 266 23.07 -7.91 12.80
CA LEU A 266 21.62 -7.90 12.84
C LEU A 266 21.13 -8.40 11.48
N ASP A 267 20.55 -9.61 11.48
CA ASP A 267 20.06 -10.32 10.29
C ASP A 267 18.56 -10.52 10.45
N SER A 268 17.75 -9.82 9.67
CA SER A 268 16.30 -9.78 9.89
C SER A 268 15.61 -11.09 9.53
N VAL A 269 14.56 -11.45 10.27
CA VAL A 269 13.61 -12.49 9.85
C VAL A 269 12.73 -12.00 8.70
N ALA A 270 12.47 -10.70 8.65
CA ALA A 270 11.66 -10.07 7.62
C ALA A 270 12.37 -10.10 6.26
N GLU A 271 11.65 -10.52 5.22
CA GLU A 271 12.12 -10.59 3.84
C GLU A 271 11.51 -9.49 2.98
N PHE A 272 12.35 -8.78 2.24
CA PHE A 272 12.02 -7.59 1.45
C PHE A 272 11.94 -7.93 -0.04
N ARG A 273 10.88 -8.63 -0.45
CA ARG A 273 10.69 -9.26 -1.77
C ARG A 273 9.76 -8.51 -2.72
N ASP A 274 9.49 -7.24 -2.48
CA ASP A 274 8.60 -6.47 -3.35
C ASP A 274 9.40 -5.57 -4.31
N PRO A 275 9.43 -5.90 -5.62
CA PRO A 275 10.11 -5.07 -6.61
C PRO A 275 9.25 -3.90 -7.12
N SER A 276 7.98 -3.83 -6.72
CA SER A 276 7.03 -2.82 -7.22
C SER A 276 7.00 -1.55 -6.39
N THR A 277 7.81 -1.46 -5.33
CA THR A 277 7.76 -0.35 -4.38
C THR A 277 9.13 0.08 -3.88
N TRP A 278 9.15 1.26 -3.28
CA TRP A 278 10.28 1.84 -2.59
C TRP A 278 10.28 1.45 -1.11
N TYR A 279 11.47 1.17 -0.56
CA TYR A 279 11.72 0.98 0.87
C TYR A 279 12.58 2.12 1.40
N HIS A 280 12.20 2.72 2.51
CA HIS A 280 13.08 3.59 3.27
C HIS A 280 13.84 2.78 4.30
N ILE A 281 15.14 2.54 4.09
CA ILE A 281 15.98 1.77 5.01
C ILE A 281 16.87 2.73 5.79
N MET A 282 16.89 2.55 7.11
CA MET A 282 17.69 3.38 8.01
C MET A 282 18.42 2.54 9.05
N VAL A 283 19.70 2.85 9.26
CA VAL A 283 20.55 2.24 10.31
C VAL A 283 21.01 3.35 11.26
N VAL A 284 20.78 3.15 12.54
CA VAL A 284 21.17 4.07 13.61
C VAL A 284 22.12 3.38 14.57
N LEU A 285 23.33 3.87 14.69
CA LEU A 285 24.32 3.40 15.64
C LEU A 285 24.52 4.39 16.78
N ASP A 286 24.49 3.91 18.02
CA ASP A 286 24.94 4.62 19.21
C ASP A 286 25.48 3.62 20.24
N THR A 287 26.76 3.27 20.16
CA THR A 287 27.38 2.29 21.05
C THR A 287 27.55 2.80 22.50
N THR A 288 27.22 4.05 22.79
CA THR A 288 27.25 4.62 24.14
C THR A 288 26.04 4.23 24.99
N GLN A 289 25.03 3.62 24.38
CA GLN A 289 23.81 3.21 25.06
C GLN A 289 24.07 2.06 26.04
N VAL A 290 23.48 2.15 27.24
CA VAL A 290 23.64 1.13 28.30
C VAL A 290 22.99 -0.18 27.85
N ILE A 291 21.77 -0.11 27.28
CA ILE A 291 21.03 -1.27 26.79
C ILE A 291 21.59 -1.69 25.43
N SER A 292 22.02 -2.95 25.32
CA SER A 292 22.69 -3.46 24.11
C SER A 292 21.84 -3.31 22.84
N SER A 293 20.54 -3.61 22.89
CA SER A 293 19.62 -3.48 21.75
C SER A 293 19.40 -2.04 21.28
N ASN A 294 19.76 -1.03 22.10
CA ASN A 294 19.71 0.38 21.71
C ASN A 294 20.99 0.86 21.02
N ARG A 295 22.06 0.03 20.96
CA ARG A 295 23.35 0.41 20.36
C ARG A 295 23.36 0.38 18.84
N CYS A 296 22.51 -0.47 18.25
CA CYS A 296 22.26 -0.46 16.80
C CYS A 296 20.79 -0.76 16.55
N LYS A 297 20.14 0.06 15.74
CA LYS A 297 18.75 -0.09 15.36
C LYS A 297 18.62 -0.02 13.84
N VAL A 298 17.74 -0.85 13.29
CA VAL A 298 17.37 -0.87 11.88
C VAL A 298 15.91 -0.46 11.79
N PHE A 299 15.61 0.43 10.85
CA PHE A 299 14.25 0.85 10.56
C PHE A 299 13.95 0.63 9.08
N VAL A 300 12.72 0.25 8.76
CA VAL A 300 12.18 0.23 7.40
C VAL A 300 10.85 0.96 7.42
N ASP A 301 10.66 1.91 6.50
CA ASP A 301 9.46 2.73 6.36
C ASP A 301 9.00 3.35 7.71
N GLY A 302 9.98 3.86 8.49
CA GLY A 302 9.76 4.47 9.80
C GLY A 302 9.61 3.51 10.97
N GLU A 303 9.43 2.21 10.73
CA GLU A 303 9.20 1.19 11.76
C GLU A 303 10.48 0.45 12.12
N GLN A 304 10.70 0.20 13.41
CA GLN A 304 11.90 -0.52 13.87
C GLN A 304 11.78 -2.03 13.62
N VAL A 305 12.77 -2.60 12.93
CA VAL A 305 12.96 -4.05 12.84
C VAL A 305 13.43 -4.57 14.21
N THR A 306 12.68 -5.46 14.83
CA THR A 306 12.95 -5.99 16.16
C THR A 306 13.15 -7.51 16.22
N ASN A 307 12.80 -8.20 15.12
CA ASN A 307 12.92 -9.65 15.01
C ASN A 307 14.07 -10.02 14.06
N PHE A 308 15.06 -10.75 14.60
CA PHE A 308 16.29 -11.12 13.90
C PHE A 308 16.56 -12.61 14.05
N ASP A 309 16.98 -13.27 12.98
CA ASP A 309 17.49 -14.63 12.98
C ASP A 309 18.84 -14.72 13.70
N THR A 310 19.65 -13.69 13.51
CA THR A 310 20.91 -13.53 14.24
C THR A 310 21.01 -12.10 14.75
N GLN A 311 21.33 -11.94 16.04
CA GLN A 311 21.54 -10.64 16.65
C GLN A 311 22.79 -10.64 17.54
N THR A 312 23.76 -9.81 17.15
CA THR A 312 24.95 -9.51 17.94
C THR A 312 25.08 -8.00 18.02
N TYR A 313 24.97 -7.44 19.22
CA TYR A 313 25.12 -5.99 19.44
C TYR A 313 26.55 -5.65 19.88
N PRO A 314 27.11 -4.49 19.47
CA PRO A 314 28.42 -4.04 19.91
C PRO A 314 28.51 -3.94 21.44
N ALA A 315 29.68 -4.17 22.02
CA ALA A 315 29.91 -3.85 23.43
C ALA A 315 29.77 -2.35 23.67
N LEU A 316 29.54 -1.96 24.93
CA LEU A 316 29.43 -0.54 25.32
C LEU A 316 30.67 0.25 24.88
N ASN A 317 30.50 1.38 24.24
CA ASN A 317 31.56 2.26 23.72
C ASN A 317 32.45 1.64 22.65
N THR A 318 32.03 0.57 21.97
CA THR A 318 32.77 -0.01 20.83
C THR A 318 32.87 1.01 19.71
N GLU A 319 34.07 1.20 19.19
CA GLU A 319 34.34 1.93 17.96
C GLU A 319 34.32 0.99 16.77
N LEU A 320 33.35 1.18 15.85
CA LEU A 320 33.31 0.40 14.62
C LEU A 320 34.39 0.84 13.64
N GLN A 321 34.70 0.01 12.66
CA GLN A 321 35.68 0.31 11.61
C GLN A 321 35.06 1.10 10.46
N LEU A 322 34.43 2.19 10.83
CA LEU A 322 33.84 3.23 9.99
C LEU A 322 34.39 4.58 10.46
N LEU A 323 34.69 5.52 9.57
CA LEU A 323 35.20 6.86 9.91
C LEU A 323 36.57 6.85 10.62
N THR A 324 37.46 5.92 10.28
CA THR A 324 38.83 5.89 10.85
C THR A 324 39.77 6.93 10.19
N GLY A 325 39.38 7.49 9.02
CA GLY A 325 40.14 8.45 8.24
C GLY A 325 40.97 7.81 7.09
N SER A 326 40.70 6.57 6.70
CA SER A 326 41.41 5.91 5.60
C SER A 326 40.57 4.88 4.82
N GLU A 327 39.34 4.60 5.27
CA GLU A 327 38.44 3.66 4.58
C GLU A 327 37.69 4.32 3.43
N THR A 328 37.21 3.49 2.53
CA THR A 328 36.37 3.91 1.42
C THR A 328 34.91 3.60 1.74
N PHE A 329 34.04 4.60 1.68
CA PHE A 329 32.60 4.44 1.64
C PHE A 329 32.17 4.04 0.24
N GLU A 330 31.23 3.11 0.14
CA GLU A 330 30.56 2.75 -1.11
C GLU A 330 29.04 2.85 -0.94
N VAL A 331 28.35 3.36 -1.95
CA VAL A 331 26.90 3.35 -2.10
C VAL A 331 26.55 2.56 -3.35
N GLY A 332 25.58 1.64 -3.28
CA GLY A 332 25.26 0.69 -4.34
C GLY A 332 26.23 -0.48 -4.42
N SER A 333 27.15 -0.59 -3.50
CA SER A 333 28.02 -1.78 -3.34
C SER A 333 28.75 -1.78 -2.00
N TYR A 334 29.45 -2.85 -1.73
CA TYR A 334 30.59 -2.90 -0.79
C TYR A 334 31.57 -4.00 -1.21
N ASN A 335 32.81 -3.88 -0.75
CA ASN A 335 33.87 -4.79 -1.11
C ASN A 335 34.52 -5.45 0.13
N THR A 336 34.19 -6.71 0.37
CA THR A 336 34.78 -7.54 1.43
C THR A 336 35.66 -8.69 0.84
N GLY A 337 36.22 -8.49 -0.37
CA GLY A 337 36.96 -9.51 -1.14
C GLY A 337 36.18 -9.98 -2.36
N THR A 338 34.87 -10.06 -2.27
CA THR A 338 33.95 -10.20 -3.41
C THR A 338 32.96 -9.07 -3.34
N ARG A 339 32.95 -8.21 -4.36
CA ARG A 339 32.06 -7.05 -4.40
C ARG A 339 30.62 -7.48 -4.63
N ARG A 340 29.69 -6.94 -3.82
CA ARG A 340 28.26 -7.13 -3.99
C ARG A 340 27.66 -5.82 -4.50
N PHE A 341 27.05 -5.86 -5.66
CA PHE A 341 26.49 -4.71 -6.32
C PHE A 341 24.98 -4.66 -6.13
N PHE A 342 24.45 -3.45 -6.00
CA PHE A 342 23.02 -3.20 -5.99
C PHE A 342 22.45 -3.26 -7.42
N ASN A 343 21.29 -3.86 -7.61
CA ASN A 343 20.54 -3.84 -8.86
C ASN A 343 19.14 -3.28 -8.56
N GLY A 344 18.90 -2.05 -9.00
CA GLY A 344 17.68 -1.30 -8.67
C GLY A 344 17.96 0.20 -8.58
N TYR A 345 17.18 0.90 -7.76
CA TYR A 345 17.22 2.36 -7.65
C TYR A 345 17.54 2.78 -6.22
N ILE A 346 18.34 3.83 -6.08
CA ILE A 346 18.65 4.46 -4.79
C ILE A 346 18.40 5.96 -4.92
N THR A 347 17.79 6.56 -3.90
CA THR A 347 17.68 8.01 -3.77
C THR A 347 17.73 8.46 -2.32
N GLY A 348 18.01 9.77 -2.10
CA GLY A 348 18.06 10.38 -0.77
C GLY A 348 19.08 9.71 0.15
N ALA A 349 20.17 9.12 -0.39
CA ALA A 349 21.19 8.46 0.41
C ALA A 349 21.91 9.47 1.30
N THR A 350 21.69 9.35 2.60
CA THR A 350 22.10 10.32 3.62
C THR A 350 22.94 9.66 4.69
N PHE A 351 24.07 10.25 5.04
CA PHE A 351 24.88 9.85 6.18
C PHE A 351 25.08 11.02 7.16
N ILE A 352 24.82 10.77 8.43
CA ILE A 352 24.98 11.76 9.50
C ILE A 352 26.10 11.30 10.44
N ASP A 353 27.20 12.03 10.46
CA ASP A 353 28.36 11.78 11.32
C ASP A 353 28.15 12.43 12.70
N GLY A 354 28.14 11.61 13.76
CA GLY A 354 28.08 12.04 15.14
C GLY A 354 26.68 12.14 15.76
N GLN A 355 25.60 11.73 15.06
CA GLN A 355 24.26 11.78 15.60
C GLN A 355 23.50 10.46 15.36
N ALA A 356 22.76 10.01 16.37
CA ALA A 356 21.81 8.91 16.31
C ALA A 356 20.38 9.52 16.23
N LEU A 357 19.80 9.55 15.04
CA LEU A 357 18.56 10.24 14.75
C LEU A 357 17.37 9.27 14.64
N PRO A 358 16.15 9.67 15.03
CA PRO A 358 14.96 8.87 14.79
C PRO A 358 14.53 8.93 13.31
N PRO A 359 13.75 7.96 12.81
CA PRO A 359 13.29 7.93 11.43
C PRO A 359 12.43 9.13 11.05
N THR A 360 11.73 9.74 12.02
CA THR A 360 10.92 10.95 11.81
C THR A 360 11.70 12.19 11.38
N ARG A 361 13.03 12.10 11.29
CA ARG A 361 13.89 13.15 10.70
C ARG A 361 14.04 13.03 9.19
N PHE A 362 13.65 11.90 8.60
CA PHE A 362 13.83 11.57 7.18
C PHE A 362 12.52 11.20 6.49
N GLY A 363 11.48 10.92 7.27
CA GLY A 363 10.15 10.59 6.77
C GLY A 363 9.08 10.86 7.81
N LYS A 364 7.84 10.83 7.37
CA LYS A 364 6.63 10.91 8.21
C LYS A 364 5.56 9.96 7.69
N PHE A 365 4.64 9.56 8.55
CA PHE A 365 3.38 9.00 8.07
C PHE A 365 2.46 10.15 7.63
N ASP A 366 1.94 10.08 6.41
CA ASP A 366 0.93 11.04 5.93
C ASP A 366 -0.46 10.72 6.51
N GLY A 367 -1.46 11.55 6.18
CA GLY A 367 -2.84 11.37 6.64
C GLY A 367 -3.47 10.03 6.22
N LYS A 368 -2.93 9.37 5.19
CA LYS A 368 -3.34 8.05 4.70
C LYS A 368 -2.52 6.91 5.30
N GLY A 369 -1.61 7.23 6.22
CA GLY A 369 -0.74 6.28 6.90
C GLY A 369 0.40 5.72 6.05
N ARG A 370 0.78 6.36 4.91
CA ARG A 370 1.99 6.03 4.14
C ARG A 370 3.20 6.66 4.77
N TRP A 371 4.33 5.98 4.71
CA TRP A 371 5.62 6.57 5.02
C TRP A 371 6.10 7.35 3.79
N VAL A 372 6.22 8.67 3.92
CA VAL A 372 6.64 9.58 2.85
C VAL A 372 7.89 10.33 3.25
N PRO A 373 8.76 10.73 2.30
CA PRO A 373 9.97 11.46 2.60
C PRO A 373 9.67 12.86 3.16
N ILE A 374 10.58 13.34 4.01
CA ILE A 374 10.68 14.75 4.41
C ILE A 374 12.11 15.24 4.24
N GLU A 375 12.29 16.53 4.05
CA GLU A 375 13.59 17.15 3.95
C GLU A 375 14.35 17.12 5.28
N TYR A 376 15.59 16.63 5.27
CA TYR A 376 16.45 16.72 6.43
C TYR A 376 17.12 18.10 6.50
N THR A 377 16.74 18.90 7.47
CA THR A 377 17.25 20.28 7.69
C THR A 377 18.30 20.39 8.78
N GLY A 378 18.79 19.26 9.31
CA GLY A 378 19.79 19.20 10.39
C GLY A 378 21.24 19.30 9.91
N THR A 379 22.18 19.09 10.82
CA THR A 379 23.62 19.10 10.53
C THR A 379 24.13 17.71 10.15
N TYR A 380 24.93 17.60 9.10
CA TYR A 380 25.44 16.32 8.58
C TYR A 380 26.72 15.83 9.29
N GLY A 381 27.45 16.72 10.02
CA GLY A 381 28.77 16.38 10.60
C GLY A 381 29.88 16.42 9.54
N THR A 382 31.12 16.06 9.94
CA THR A 382 32.31 16.23 9.09
C THR A 382 32.29 15.32 7.86
N ASN A 383 31.95 14.07 8.05
CA ASN A 383 31.92 13.07 6.96
C ASN A 383 30.52 12.80 6.42
N GLY A 384 29.51 13.55 6.92
CA GLY A 384 28.15 13.40 6.45
C GLY A 384 27.96 13.85 5.02
N PHE A 385 26.94 13.29 4.35
CA PHE A 385 26.62 13.59 2.94
C PHE A 385 25.12 13.41 2.68
N LEU A 386 24.64 13.99 1.59
CA LEU A 386 23.34 13.75 0.96
C LEU A 386 23.55 13.59 -0.55
N LEU A 387 23.15 12.45 -1.09
CA LEU A 387 23.12 12.20 -2.53
C LEU A 387 21.64 12.21 -2.97
N ASP A 388 21.24 13.29 -3.64
CA ASP A 388 19.89 13.49 -4.19
C ASP A 388 19.78 13.11 -5.67
N PHE A 389 20.93 12.84 -6.30
CA PHE A 389 21.08 12.49 -7.72
C PHE A 389 20.53 13.52 -8.70
N ALA A 390 20.38 14.78 -8.29
CA ALA A 390 19.85 15.84 -9.12
C ALA A 390 20.82 16.31 -10.22
N ASP A 391 22.12 16.13 -10.03
CA ASP A 391 23.16 16.50 -10.99
C ASP A 391 23.49 15.32 -11.94
N SER A 392 22.89 15.30 -13.12
CA SER A 392 23.13 14.25 -14.12
C SER A 392 24.57 14.23 -14.68
N ALA A 393 25.30 15.34 -14.58
CA ALA A 393 26.70 15.39 -14.97
C ALA A 393 27.63 14.68 -13.99
N ASN A 394 27.21 14.56 -12.72
CA ASN A 394 27.91 13.83 -11.67
C ASN A 394 26.94 13.30 -10.60
N LEU A 395 26.43 12.10 -10.79
CA LEU A 395 25.49 11.45 -9.84
C LEU A 395 26.08 11.21 -8.43
N GLY A 396 27.38 11.45 -8.23
CA GLY A 396 28.05 11.38 -6.94
C GLY A 396 28.11 12.70 -6.18
N THR A 397 27.47 13.78 -6.67
CA THR A 397 27.52 15.11 -6.06
C THR A 397 26.86 15.10 -4.67
N ASP A 398 27.62 15.58 -3.65
CA ASP A 398 27.12 15.77 -2.29
C ASP A 398 26.47 17.15 -2.14
N VAL A 399 25.18 17.19 -1.87
CA VAL A 399 24.40 18.44 -1.68
C VAL A 399 24.22 18.83 -0.21
N SER A 400 24.80 18.09 0.74
CA SER A 400 24.73 18.39 2.18
C SER A 400 25.45 19.67 2.62
N GLY A 401 26.19 20.31 1.71
CA GLY A 401 27.08 21.43 1.99
C GLY A 401 28.42 21.05 2.64
N LYS A 402 28.73 19.72 2.75
CA LYS A 402 30.01 19.24 3.29
C LYS A 402 31.06 18.97 2.20
N SER A 403 30.65 19.00 0.93
CA SER A 403 31.52 18.73 -0.23
C SER A 403 32.14 17.32 -0.20
N ASN A 404 31.43 16.36 0.34
CA ASN A 404 31.81 14.97 0.45
C ASN A 404 31.40 14.17 -0.80
N THR A 405 31.66 14.74 -2.01
CA THR A 405 31.29 14.16 -3.31
C THR A 405 31.95 12.80 -3.54
N PHE A 406 31.21 11.89 -4.13
CA PHE A 406 31.62 10.53 -4.45
C PHE A 406 32.17 10.43 -5.88
N THR A 407 33.10 9.53 -6.09
CA THR A 407 33.55 9.10 -7.42
C THR A 407 32.54 8.14 -7.99
N VAL A 408 32.08 8.42 -9.19
CA VAL A 408 31.12 7.57 -9.93
C VAL A 408 31.87 6.47 -10.67
N THR A 409 31.40 5.23 -10.56
CA THR A 409 31.91 4.09 -11.32
C THR A 409 30.73 3.36 -11.98
N GLY A 410 30.71 3.34 -13.29
CA GLY A 410 29.70 2.64 -14.11
C GLY A 410 28.43 3.44 -14.39
N LEU A 411 28.00 4.37 -13.51
CA LEU A 411 26.85 5.21 -13.75
C LEU A 411 27.14 6.30 -14.79
N VAL A 412 26.14 6.61 -15.60
CA VAL A 412 26.17 7.67 -16.63
C VAL A 412 24.97 8.62 -16.45
N ALA A 413 24.93 9.73 -17.17
CA ALA A 413 23.83 10.70 -17.06
C ALA A 413 22.43 10.09 -17.31
N ALA A 414 22.34 9.07 -18.16
CA ALA A 414 21.09 8.36 -18.44
C ALA A 414 20.60 7.48 -17.27
N ASP A 415 21.41 7.27 -16.24
CA ASP A 415 20.99 6.53 -15.03
C ASP A 415 20.29 7.43 -14.01
N GLN A 416 20.14 8.72 -14.30
CA GLN A 416 19.26 9.63 -13.55
C GLN A 416 17.81 9.44 -14.03
N LEU A 417 16.90 9.17 -13.10
CA LEU A 417 15.51 8.80 -13.43
C LEU A 417 14.49 9.55 -12.58
N ASN A 418 13.29 9.72 -13.13
CA ASN A 418 12.11 10.27 -12.43
C ASN A 418 11.39 9.23 -11.54
N ASP A 419 11.88 7.99 -11.48
CA ASP A 419 11.35 6.97 -10.55
C ASP A 419 11.69 7.36 -9.11
N SER A 420 10.68 7.57 -8.28
CA SER A 420 10.81 8.20 -6.97
C SER A 420 9.80 7.63 -5.97
N PRO A 421 10.12 7.65 -4.65
CA PRO A 421 9.14 7.38 -3.59
C PRO A 421 8.10 8.50 -3.40
N SER A 422 8.25 9.62 -4.12
CA SER A 422 7.33 10.76 -4.13
C SER A 422 6.46 10.75 -5.38
N ASP A 423 5.26 11.34 -5.31
CA ASP A 423 4.40 11.57 -6.47
C ASP A 423 4.32 13.07 -6.79
N ASP A 424 4.63 13.46 -8.03
CA ASP A 424 4.45 14.82 -8.56
C ASP A 424 3.97 14.75 -10.02
N LEU A 425 2.68 14.94 -10.20
CA LEU A 425 2.03 14.85 -11.52
C LEU A 425 2.57 15.90 -12.51
N GLN A 426 2.98 17.09 -12.05
CA GLN A 426 3.43 18.17 -12.93
C GLN A 426 4.79 17.91 -13.54
N ASN A 427 5.67 17.23 -12.79
CA ASN A 427 7.03 16.94 -13.20
C ASN A 427 7.20 15.47 -13.65
N ASP A 428 6.09 14.72 -13.78
CA ASP A 428 6.07 13.29 -14.11
C ASP A 428 6.98 12.45 -13.20
N ILE A 429 6.95 12.75 -11.89
CA ILE A 429 7.71 12.05 -10.86
C ILE A 429 6.78 11.10 -10.11
N GLY A 430 7.20 9.86 -9.90
CA GLY A 430 6.42 8.86 -9.18
C GLY A 430 7.08 7.50 -9.16
N ASN A 431 6.38 6.51 -8.64
CA ASN A 431 6.84 5.12 -8.68
C ASN A 431 6.45 4.50 -10.03
N PHE A 432 7.42 4.34 -10.91
CA PHE A 432 7.25 3.73 -12.23
C PHE A 432 7.28 2.20 -12.14
N PRO A 433 6.64 1.47 -13.08
CA PRO A 433 6.80 0.04 -13.16
C PRO A 433 8.23 -0.33 -13.56
N ILE A 434 8.61 -1.54 -13.17
CA ILE A 434 9.76 -2.27 -13.69
C ILE A 434 9.33 -3.66 -14.12
N LEU A 435 10.16 -4.41 -14.78
CA LEU A 435 9.87 -5.81 -15.10
C LEU A 435 9.85 -6.64 -13.81
N SER A 436 8.78 -7.40 -13.61
CA SER A 436 8.55 -8.12 -12.36
C SER A 436 9.48 -9.30 -12.19
N SER A 437 10.28 -9.30 -11.14
CA SER A 437 11.11 -10.43 -10.73
C SER A 437 10.37 -11.46 -9.87
N ILE A 438 9.12 -11.18 -9.49
CA ILE A 438 8.30 -12.10 -8.68
C ILE A 438 7.12 -12.70 -9.46
N TRP A 439 6.74 -12.13 -10.60
CA TRP A 439 5.70 -12.72 -11.43
C TRP A 439 6.18 -14.04 -12.02
N TYR A 440 5.32 -15.03 -11.94
CA TYR A 440 5.53 -16.33 -12.57
C TYR A 440 4.23 -16.76 -13.24
N PRO A 441 4.24 -17.07 -14.54
CA PRO A 441 3.04 -17.48 -15.23
C PRO A 441 2.48 -18.77 -14.61
N ALA A 442 1.18 -18.82 -14.40
CA ALA A 442 0.50 -20.07 -14.11
C ALA A 442 0.62 -21.00 -15.33
N THR A 443 0.84 -22.28 -15.09
CA THR A 443 0.98 -23.25 -16.18
C THR A 443 -0.25 -24.12 -16.28
N ASP A 444 -0.74 -24.29 -17.51
CA ASP A 444 -1.73 -25.33 -17.83
C ASP A 444 -1.11 -26.72 -17.60
N SER A 445 -1.96 -27.69 -17.24
CA SER A 445 -1.66 -29.05 -16.81
C SER A 445 -1.06 -29.99 -17.90
N GLN A 446 -0.34 -29.44 -18.89
CA GLN A 446 0.35 -30.24 -19.90
C GLN A 446 1.75 -30.65 -19.42
N PRO A 447 1.96 -31.87 -18.97
CA PRO A 447 3.21 -32.32 -18.33
C PRO A 447 4.40 -32.51 -19.30
N SER A 448 4.23 -32.19 -20.58
CA SER A 448 5.24 -32.52 -21.60
C SER A 448 6.18 -31.39 -22.00
N TYR A 449 6.00 -30.17 -21.47
CA TYR A 449 6.87 -29.05 -21.79
C TYR A 449 7.43 -28.41 -20.50
N ALA A 450 8.73 -28.10 -20.52
CA ALA A 450 9.36 -27.36 -19.44
C ALA A 450 8.60 -26.05 -19.18
N GLN A 451 8.38 -25.71 -17.91
CA GLN A 451 7.76 -24.46 -17.46
C GLN A 451 8.33 -23.29 -18.26
N PRO A 452 7.55 -22.33 -18.75
CA PRO A 452 8.11 -21.11 -19.29
C PRO A 452 8.91 -20.45 -18.19
N ALA A 453 10.23 -20.41 -18.35
CA ALA A 453 11.08 -19.78 -17.38
C ALA A 453 10.74 -18.27 -17.32
N ARG A 454 10.70 -17.70 -16.10
CA ARG A 454 10.76 -16.26 -15.95
C ARG A 454 12.08 -15.77 -16.57
N MET A 455 12.02 -14.72 -17.39
CA MET A 455 13.24 -14.09 -17.90
C MET A 455 14.01 -13.45 -16.75
N THR A 456 15.34 -13.54 -16.78
CA THR A 456 16.19 -12.87 -15.78
C THR A 456 16.06 -11.36 -15.97
N VAL A 457 15.71 -10.66 -14.91
CA VAL A 457 15.58 -9.20 -14.88
C VAL A 457 16.96 -8.58 -14.60
N LYS A 458 17.32 -7.52 -15.35
CA LYS A 458 18.60 -6.81 -15.31
C LYS A 458 18.37 -5.30 -15.39
N ASN A 459 19.45 -4.55 -15.24
CA ASN A 459 19.49 -3.10 -15.46
C ASN A 459 18.33 -2.39 -14.73
N GLY A 460 18.31 -2.47 -13.39
CA GLY A 460 17.26 -1.86 -12.58
C GLY A 460 15.84 -2.36 -12.85
N GLY A 461 15.68 -3.47 -13.57
CA GLY A 461 14.36 -3.97 -13.96
C GLY A 461 13.85 -3.45 -15.30
N LEU A 462 14.67 -2.74 -16.07
CA LEU A 462 14.29 -2.25 -17.41
C LEU A 462 14.66 -3.22 -18.51
N GLU A 463 15.54 -4.16 -18.22
CA GLU A 463 15.96 -5.20 -19.17
C GLU A 463 15.63 -6.60 -18.65
N CYS A 464 15.45 -7.53 -19.57
CA CYS A 464 15.33 -8.95 -19.25
C CYS A 464 15.97 -9.83 -20.33
N GLY A 465 16.44 -11.02 -19.91
CA GLY A 465 17.10 -12.02 -20.75
C GLY A 465 18.62 -12.10 -20.53
N PRO A 466 19.40 -12.87 -21.37
CA PRO A 466 18.87 -13.76 -22.41
C PRO A 466 18.09 -14.95 -21.85
N GLY A 467 17.03 -15.35 -22.57
CA GLY A 467 16.22 -16.49 -22.15
C GLY A 467 14.96 -16.69 -22.98
N GLY A 468 14.37 -17.87 -22.86
CA GLY A 468 12.99 -18.13 -23.29
C GLY A 468 12.05 -17.91 -22.13
N GLY A 469 10.93 -17.21 -22.36
CA GLY A 469 9.93 -16.96 -21.34
C GLY A 469 9.23 -15.62 -21.53
N SER A 470 8.49 -15.21 -20.49
CA SER A 470 7.76 -13.95 -20.46
C SER A 470 8.30 -13.02 -19.39
N ALA A 471 8.19 -11.72 -19.63
CA ALA A 471 8.39 -10.64 -18.67
C ALA A 471 7.19 -9.71 -18.72
N ILE A 472 6.68 -9.30 -17.57
CA ILE A 472 5.60 -8.32 -17.45
C ILE A 472 6.02 -7.18 -16.51
N ALA A 473 5.39 -6.03 -16.66
CA ALA A 473 5.62 -4.92 -15.75
C ALA A 473 4.98 -5.15 -14.38
N THR A 474 5.46 -4.46 -13.34
CA THR A 474 4.96 -4.57 -11.96
C THR A 474 3.63 -3.85 -11.73
N LEU A 475 3.23 -2.94 -12.61
CA LEU A 475 1.98 -2.20 -12.54
C LEU A 475 1.08 -2.58 -13.73
N ALA A 476 -0.23 -2.42 -13.55
CA ALA A 476 -1.23 -2.61 -14.60
C ALA A 476 -2.10 -1.36 -14.75
N ALA A 477 -2.42 -1.01 -16.00
CA ALA A 477 -3.40 0.00 -16.31
C ALA A 477 -4.81 -0.53 -16.00
N VAL A 478 -5.67 0.34 -15.51
CA VAL A 478 -7.07 0.08 -15.14
C VAL A 478 -8.03 0.77 -16.10
N SER A 479 -9.32 0.48 -15.95
CA SER A 479 -10.41 1.05 -16.76
C SER A 479 -10.29 2.57 -16.90
N GLY A 480 -10.47 3.08 -18.11
CA GLY A 480 -10.42 4.51 -18.42
C GLY A 480 -9.02 5.10 -18.60
N MET A 481 -7.94 4.40 -18.24
CA MET A 481 -6.58 4.90 -18.45
C MET A 481 -6.18 4.88 -19.93
N LYS A 482 -5.40 5.90 -20.33
CA LYS A 482 -4.68 5.96 -21.60
C LYS A 482 -3.19 6.04 -21.30
N ILE A 483 -2.45 4.95 -21.56
CA ILE A 483 -1.04 4.86 -21.24
C ILE A 483 -0.16 4.73 -22.48
N TYR A 484 1.06 5.27 -22.39
CA TYR A 484 2.09 5.14 -23.40
C TYR A 484 3.36 4.53 -22.77
N PHE A 485 4.00 3.63 -23.49
CA PHE A 485 5.29 3.05 -23.15
C PHE A 485 6.06 2.66 -24.40
N GLU A 486 7.37 2.42 -24.26
CA GLU A 486 8.23 1.98 -25.35
C GLU A 486 8.95 0.69 -24.97
N ALA A 487 9.22 -0.14 -25.97
CA ALA A 487 10.01 -1.35 -25.80
C ALA A 487 10.84 -1.66 -27.03
N ARG A 488 11.96 -2.36 -26.87
CA ARG A 488 12.79 -2.86 -27.97
C ARG A 488 13.33 -4.25 -27.70
N CYS A 489 13.65 -4.95 -28.76
CA CYS A 489 14.40 -6.21 -28.71
C CYS A 489 15.89 -5.89 -28.79
N ILE A 490 16.67 -6.36 -27.82
CA ILE A 490 18.11 -6.23 -27.75
C ILE A 490 18.80 -7.61 -27.86
N GLY A 491 20.14 -7.68 -27.81
CA GLY A 491 20.86 -8.96 -27.78
C GLY A 491 21.21 -9.55 -29.16
N SER A 492 21.55 -10.82 -29.21
CA SER A 492 22.18 -11.47 -30.39
C SER A 492 21.20 -12.09 -31.38
N VAL A 493 19.89 -12.15 -31.04
CA VAL A 493 18.88 -12.79 -31.89
C VAL A 493 18.49 -11.88 -33.04
N SER A 494 18.42 -12.42 -34.26
CA SER A 494 17.88 -11.69 -35.40
C SER A 494 16.45 -11.25 -35.12
N ALA A 495 16.15 -9.96 -35.29
CA ALA A 495 14.82 -9.40 -35.10
C ALA A 495 13.73 -10.06 -35.99
N SER A 496 14.13 -10.64 -37.09
CA SER A 496 13.27 -11.42 -37.97
C SER A 496 13.06 -12.89 -37.52
N ALA A 497 13.66 -13.29 -36.37
CA ALA A 497 13.42 -14.64 -35.85
C ALA A 497 11.96 -14.76 -35.39
N PRO A 498 11.20 -15.73 -35.87
CA PRO A 498 9.89 -16.01 -35.30
C PRO A 498 10.09 -16.38 -33.82
N GLY A 499 9.62 -15.55 -32.91
CA GLY A 499 9.73 -15.91 -31.51
C GLY A 499 10.02 -14.77 -30.54
N LEU A 500 10.12 -13.52 -31.00
CA LEU A 500 10.15 -12.33 -30.13
C LEU A 500 8.84 -11.56 -30.26
N ALA A 501 8.29 -11.13 -29.16
CA ALA A 501 7.01 -10.42 -29.11
C ALA A 501 6.97 -9.35 -28.03
N LEU A 502 6.44 -8.18 -28.36
CA LEU A 502 6.24 -7.01 -27.48
C LEU A 502 4.79 -6.55 -27.55
N GLY A 503 4.22 -6.06 -26.48
CA GLY A 503 2.86 -5.54 -26.47
C GLY A 503 2.24 -5.43 -25.09
N VAL A 504 0.95 -5.74 -24.99
CA VAL A 504 0.17 -5.66 -23.76
C VAL A 504 -0.49 -7.00 -23.43
N GLY A 505 -0.67 -7.28 -22.15
CA GLY A 505 -1.30 -8.50 -21.66
C GLY A 505 -2.09 -8.27 -20.38
N LYS A 506 -3.02 -9.17 -20.05
CA LYS A 506 -3.73 -9.16 -18.77
C LYS A 506 -2.83 -9.68 -17.66
N MET A 507 -2.74 -8.95 -16.56
CA MET A 507 -1.82 -9.20 -15.44
C MET A 507 -2.03 -10.58 -14.80
N ASN A 508 -3.26 -11.02 -14.60
CA ASN A 508 -3.60 -12.29 -13.95
C ASN A 508 -3.95 -13.41 -14.95
N SER A 509 -3.61 -13.23 -16.24
CA SER A 509 -3.91 -14.25 -17.24
C SER A 509 -2.99 -15.47 -17.11
N VAL A 510 -3.52 -16.63 -17.50
CA VAL A 510 -2.80 -17.89 -17.55
C VAL A 510 -1.97 -17.95 -18.84
N ALA A 511 -0.65 -18.04 -18.74
CA ALA A 511 0.19 -18.29 -19.89
C ALA A 511 0.10 -19.78 -20.27
N HIS A 512 -0.56 -20.09 -21.39
CA HIS A 512 -0.63 -21.47 -21.90
C HIS A 512 0.66 -21.89 -22.64
N ASN A 513 1.16 -23.07 -22.32
CA ASN A 513 2.39 -23.61 -22.88
C ASN A 513 2.12 -24.67 -24.01
N THR A 514 1.40 -24.30 -25.05
CA THR A 514 1.09 -25.22 -26.16
C THR A 514 1.70 -24.76 -27.48
N GLY A 515 3.03 -24.91 -27.67
CA GLY A 515 3.73 -24.64 -28.93
C GLY A 515 4.17 -23.19 -29.16
N LEU A 516 5.03 -22.98 -30.17
CA LEU A 516 5.74 -21.71 -30.43
C LEU A 516 4.83 -20.50 -30.70
N GLU A 517 3.60 -20.71 -31.15
CA GLU A 517 2.65 -19.62 -31.48
C GLU A 517 1.42 -19.56 -30.56
N THR A 518 1.27 -20.51 -29.63
CA THR A 518 0.09 -20.67 -28.78
C THR A 518 0.35 -20.34 -27.28
N ARG A 519 1.56 -19.90 -26.93
CA ARG A 519 1.96 -19.64 -25.54
C ARG A 519 1.31 -18.41 -24.93
N LEU A 520 0.52 -17.65 -25.68
CA LEU A 520 -0.04 -16.37 -25.32
C LEU A 520 -1.57 -16.35 -25.46
N ARG A 521 -2.24 -17.45 -25.11
CA ARG A 521 -3.69 -17.48 -25.06
C ARG A 521 -4.19 -16.77 -23.80
N ASP A 522 -5.38 -16.23 -23.92
CA ASP A 522 -6.17 -15.60 -22.85
C ASP A 522 -5.59 -14.26 -22.33
N GLY A 523 -5.70 -13.23 -23.16
CA GLY A 523 -5.56 -11.85 -22.74
C GLY A 523 -4.27 -11.16 -23.14
N HIS A 524 -3.58 -11.59 -24.23
CA HIS A 524 -2.40 -10.89 -24.74
C HIS A 524 -2.61 -10.40 -26.17
N TRP A 525 -2.23 -9.13 -26.43
CA TRP A 525 -2.12 -8.57 -27.74
C TRP A 525 -0.69 -8.18 -28.00
N ILE A 526 -0.05 -8.85 -28.94
CA ILE A 526 1.39 -8.77 -29.14
C ILE A 526 1.73 -8.55 -30.59
N TYR A 527 2.69 -7.68 -30.82
CA TYR A 527 3.37 -7.48 -32.07
C TYR A 527 4.62 -8.38 -32.14
N LEU A 528 4.68 -9.25 -33.15
CA LEU A 528 5.80 -10.16 -33.38
C LEU A 528 6.91 -9.49 -34.17
N GLY A 529 8.14 -9.92 -33.95
CA GLY A 529 9.31 -9.46 -34.69
C GLY A 529 9.23 -9.71 -36.20
N ASP A 530 8.36 -10.59 -36.65
CA ASP A 530 8.12 -10.90 -38.07
C ASP A 530 7.05 -10.02 -38.75
N GLY A 531 6.53 -9.00 -38.05
CA GLY A 531 5.51 -8.10 -38.62
C GLY A 531 4.07 -8.58 -38.48
N ASN A 532 3.83 -9.66 -37.77
CA ASN A 532 2.49 -10.17 -37.45
C ASN A 532 2.03 -9.74 -36.08
N LYS A 533 0.72 -9.84 -35.78
CA LYS A 533 0.14 -9.71 -34.45
C LYS A 533 -0.49 -11.01 -33.98
N ILE A 534 -0.52 -11.23 -32.67
CA ILE A 534 -1.27 -12.32 -32.02
C ILE A 534 -2.37 -11.70 -31.18
N ASN A 535 -3.59 -12.23 -31.28
CA ASN A 535 -4.75 -11.82 -30.49
C ASN A 535 -4.94 -12.68 -29.23
N GLU A 536 -5.90 -12.29 -28.39
CA GLU A 536 -6.27 -13.00 -27.14
C GLU A 536 -6.51 -14.50 -27.30
N SER A 537 -6.99 -14.94 -28.45
CA SER A 537 -7.19 -16.36 -28.74
C SER A 537 -5.94 -17.08 -29.29
N GLY A 538 -4.78 -16.41 -29.33
CA GLY A 538 -3.54 -16.93 -29.88
C GLY A 538 -3.53 -17.02 -31.42
N THR A 539 -4.47 -16.35 -32.09
CA THR A 539 -4.52 -16.33 -33.54
C THR A 539 -3.55 -15.33 -34.13
N LYS A 540 -2.62 -15.80 -34.94
CA LYS A 540 -1.67 -14.98 -35.68
C LYS A 540 -2.32 -14.42 -36.95
N SER A 541 -2.16 -13.13 -37.19
CA SER A 541 -2.62 -12.46 -38.38
C SER A 541 -1.59 -11.41 -38.85
N ALA A 542 -1.59 -11.12 -40.16
CA ALA A 542 -0.76 -10.06 -40.68
C ALA A 542 -1.17 -8.72 -40.08
N TYR A 543 -0.18 -7.98 -39.61
CA TYR A 543 -0.32 -6.62 -39.18
C TYR A 543 0.62 -5.76 -40.03
N VAL A 544 0.08 -4.83 -40.80
CA VAL A 544 0.85 -4.10 -41.82
C VAL A 544 1.84 -3.14 -41.12
N GLY A 545 2.93 -3.67 -40.71
CA GLY A 545 4.10 -3.00 -40.19
C GLY A 545 5.37 -3.66 -40.65
N ALA A 546 6.49 -2.97 -40.59
CA ALA A 546 7.79 -3.55 -40.79
C ALA A 546 8.11 -4.53 -39.66
N ALA A 547 8.87 -5.59 -39.94
CA ALA A 547 9.49 -6.40 -38.89
C ALA A 547 10.23 -5.50 -37.89
N ILE A 548 10.14 -5.80 -36.59
CA ILE A 548 10.89 -5.06 -35.56
C ILE A 548 12.37 -5.23 -35.88
N ALA A 549 13.06 -4.13 -36.20
CA ALA A 549 14.52 -4.16 -36.32
C ALA A 549 15.14 -4.32 -34.91
N ARG A 550 16.24 -5.05 -34.84
CA ARG A 550 17.03 -5.13 -33.60
C ARG A 550 17.41 -3.70 -33.15
N ASP A 551 17.37 -3.50 -31.84
CA ASP A 551 17.71 -2.24 -31.17
C ASP A 551 16.77 -1.06 -31.54
N ALA A 552 15.74 -1.29 -32.36
CA ALA A 552 14.77 -0.28 -32.70
C ALA A 552 13.63 -0.23 -31.68
N TRP A 553 13.33 0.96 -31.19
CA TRP A 553 12.19 1.20 -30.29
C TRP A 553 10.85 1.04 -31.01
N VAL A 554 9.91 0.48 -30.32
CA VAL A 554 8.48 0.43 -30.69
C VAL A 554 7.69 1.09 -29.56
N GLY A 555 6.92 2.12 -29.90
CA GLY A 555 6.02 2.80 -28.98
C GLY A 555 4.64 2.14 -29.01
N PHE A 556 4.01 1.99 -27.84
CA PHE A 556 2.67 1.43 -27.67
C PHE A 556 1.77 2.45 -27.00
N ALA A 557 0.61 2.72 -27.58
CA ALA A 557 -0.45 3.55 -27.02
C ALA A 557 -1.64 2.65 -26.69
N LEU A 558 -1.93 2.45 -25.41
CA LEU A 558 -3.06 1.65 -24.89
C LEU A 558 -4.14 2.56 -24.37
N ASP A 559 -5.34 2.47 -24.91
CA ASP A 559 -6.53 3.25 -24.50
C ASP A 559 -7.59 2.31 -23.94
N LEU A 560 -7.75 2.28 -22.63
CA LEU A 560 -8.77 1.50 -21.92
C LEU A 560 -10.11 2.24 -21.79
N SER A 561 -10.22 3.48 -22.30
CA SER A 561 -11.52 4.14 -22.46
C SER A 561 -12.26 3.60 -23.70
N ASN A 562 -11.50 3.20 -24.73
CA ASN A 562 -12.03 2.70 -26.00
C ASN A 562 -11.68 1.23 -26.28
N GLY A 563 -10.93 0.58 -25.39
CA GLY A 563 -10.53 -0.81 -25.53
C GLY A 563 -9.65 -1.07 -26.75
N ALA A 564 -8.63 -0.22 -26.98
CA ALA A 564 -7.77 -0.30 -28.16
C ALA A 564 -6.28 -0.12 -27.83
N VAL A 565 -5.41 -0.68 -28.68
CA VAL A 565 -3.97 -0.46 -28.61
C VAL A 565 -3.39 -0.22 -30.00
N TRP A 566 -2.47 0.74 -30.11
CA TRP A 566 -1.71 1.05 -31.32
C TRP A 566 -0.23 0.84 -31.06
N ALA A 567 0.52 0.58 -32.12
CA ALA A 567 1.97 0.50 -32.07
C ALA A 567 2.60 1.39 -33.14
N ARG A 568 3.79 1.95 -32.88
CA ARG A 568 4.53 2.86 -33.78
C ARG A 568 6.03 2.57 -33.76
N ASN A 569 6.69 3.06 -34.82
CA ASN A 569 8.15 3.17 -34.88
C ASN A 569 8.55 4.56 -35.44
N THR A 570 9.81 4.72 -35.86
CA THR A 570 10.34 5.97 -36.43
C THR A 570 9.61 6.45 -37.69
N THR A 571 8.87 5.57 -38.39
CA THR A 571 8.13 5.94 -39.62
C THR A 571 6.66 6.31 -39.35
N GLY A 572 6.20 6.18 -38.13
CA GLY A 572 4.81 6.47 -37.71
C GLY A 572 4.10 5.25 -37.12
N TYR A 573 2.78 5.39 -36.89
CA TYR A 573 1.95 4.30 -36.45
C TYR A 573 1.79 3.22 -37.53
N PHE A 574 1.76 1.96 -37.09
CA PHE A 574 1.51 0.84 -37.97
C PHE A 574 0.05 0.84 -38.46
N ASN A 575 -0.21 0.04 -39.50
CA ASN A 575 -1.55 -0.06 -40.14
C ASN A 575 -2.11 1.27 -40.66
N SER A 576 -1.21 2.24 -40.96
CA SER A 576 -1.57 3.59 -41.44
C SER A 576 -2.42 4.41 -40.46
N ALA A 577 -2.42 4.08 -39.15
CA ALA A 577 -3.03 4.95 -38.15
C ALA A 577 -2.32 6.31 -38.10
N THR A 578 -3.09 7.35 -37.92
CA THR A 578 -2.56 8.72 -37.73
C THR A 578 -2.52 9.09 -36.25
N GLU A 579 -1.67 10.05 -35.90
CA GLU A 579 -1.60 10.59 -34.53
C GLU A 579 -2.99 11.06 -34.06
N ALA A 580 -3.71 11.79 -34.90
CA ALA A 580 -5.05 12.29 -34.59
C ALA A 580 -6.09 11.18 -34.35
N GLU A 581 -5.98 10.04 -35.05
CA GLU A 581 -6.83 8.86 -34.77
C GLU A 581 -6.54 8.24 -33.42
N VAL A 582 -5.25 8.14 -33.02
CA VAL A 582 -4.83 7.61 -31.72
C VAL A 582 -5.30 8.53 -30.59
N GLU A 583 -5.07 9.84 -30.71
CA GLU A 583 -5.51 10.84 -29.72
C GLU A 583 -7.03 10.84 -29.54
N ALA A 584 -7.78 10.76 -30.65
CA ALA A 584 -9.24 10.68 -30.66
C ALA A 584 -9.80 9.32 -30.21
N GLY A 585 -8.95 8.30 -30.04
CA GLY A 585 -9.38 6.93 -29.72
C GLY A 585 -10.12 6.23 -30.86
N THR A 586 -9.85 6.64 -32.13
CA THR A 586 -10.50 6.07 -33.32
C THR A 586 -9.90 4.69 -33.63
N THR A 587 -10.66 3.63 -33.43
CA THR A 587 -10.17 2.25 -33.40
C THR A 587 -9.94 1.60 -34.78
N THR A 588 -10.30 2.25 -35.90
CA THR A 588 -10.31 1.63 -37.25
C THR A 588 -8.95 1.06 -37.66
N ASN A 589 -7.86 1.74 -37.31
CA ASN A 589 -6.49 1.34 -37.66
C ASN A 589 -5.69 0.84 -36.45
N ALA A 590 -6.34 0.53 -35.31
CA ALA A 590 -5.67 0.02 -34.13
C ALA A 590 -5.06 -1.36 -34.35
N MET A 591 -4.01 -1.69 -33.60
CA MET A 591 -3.40 -3.01 -33.56
C MET A 591 -4.40 -4.03 -33.02
N ALA A 592 -5.12 -3.67 -31.97
CA ALA A 592 -6.20 -4.45 -31.37
C ALA A 592 -7.35 -3.55 -30.94
N THR A 593 -8.56 -4.11 -30.94
CA THR A 593 -9.80 -3.47 -30.50
C THR A 593 -10.66 -4.43 -29.71
N GLY A 594 -11.58 -3.90 -28.88
CA GLY A 594 -12.46 -4.72 -28.06
C GLY A 594 -11.73 -5.35 -26.86
N LEU A 595 -10.66 -4.70 -26.39
CA LEU A 595 -10.02 -5.08 -25.14
C LEU A 595 -11.04 -4.97 -24.00
N ASP A 596 -10.98 -5.94 -23.08
CA ASP A 596 -11.78 -5.93 -21.86
C ASP A 596 -11.45 -4.67 -21.05
N LEU A 597 -12.42 -3.77 -20.93
CA LEU A 597 -12.23 -2.47 -20.25
C LEU A 597 -12.06 -2.62 -18.73
N ASP A 598 -12.58 -3.70 -18.15
CA ASP A 598 -12.44 -4.00 -16.72
C ASP A 598 -11.18 -4.86 -16.45
N GLY A 599 -10.42 -5.19 -17.51
CA GLY A 599 -9.19 -5.96 -17.42
C GLY A 599 -8.03 -5.13 -16.87
N LEU A 600 -7.14 -5.79 -16.12
CA LEU A 600 -5.88 -5.23 -15.66
C LEU A 600 -4.81 -5.45 -16.74
N TRP A 601 -4.49 -4.41 -17.53
CA TRP A 601 -3.57 -4.54 -18.66
C TRP A 601 -2.17 -4.00 -18.33
N THR A 602 -1.14 -4.72 -18.76
CA THR A 602 0.26 -4.41 -18.44
C THR A 602 1.16 -4.58 -19.68
N PRO A 603 2.26 -3.82 -19.81
CA PRO A 603 3.31 -4.07 -20.78
C PRO A 603 3.89 -5.49 -20.65
N VAL A 604 4.12 -6.16 -21.78
CA VAL A 604 4.64 -7.53 -21.82
C VAL A 604 5.67 -7.74 -22.92
N GLY A 605 6.73 -8.50 -22.60
CA GLY A 605 7.69 -9.06 -23.55
C GLY A 605 7.70 -10.57 -23.48
N ASN A 606 7.78 -11.24 -24.62
CA ASN A 606 7.81 -12.69 -24.66
C ASN A 606 8.87 -13.18 -25.65
N SER A 607 9.70 -14.14 -25.23
CA SER A 607 10.67 -14.82 -26.05
C SER A 607 10.36 -16.32 -26.16
N PHE A 608 10.16 -16.80 -27.37
CA PHE A 608 10.00 -18.22 -27.67
C PHE A 608 11.35 -18.93 -27.90
N THR A 609 12.47 -18.20 -27.81
CA THR A 609 13.83 -18.72 -27.99
C THR A 609 14.64 -18.52 -26.70
N ASN A 610 15.68 -19.32 -26.48
CA ASN A 610 16.52 -19.19 -25.29
C ASN A 610 17.52 -18.01 -25.36
N ALA A 611 17.35 -17.09 -26.30
CA ALA A 611 18.28 -15.99 -26.55
C ALA A 611 17.58 -14.62 -26.71
N GLY A 612 16.29 -14.53 -26.41
CA GLY A 612 15.55 -13.26 -26.43
C GLY A 612 15.96 -12.34 -25.30
N GLU A 613 16.16 -11.07 -25.60
CA GLU A 613 16.42 -10.00 -24.66
C GLU A 613 15.55 -8.80 -25.02
N PHE A 614 15.01 -8.14 -24.01
CA PHE A 614 14.14 -6.97 -24.17
C PHE A 614 14.56 -5.86 -23.25
N GLU A 615 14.32 -4.63 -23.68
CA GLU A 615 14.41 -3.42 -22.88
C GLU A 615 13.11 -2.65 -22.98
N PHE A 616 12.66 -2.09 -21.86
CA PHE A 616 11.45 -1.30 -21.72
C PHE A 616 11.77 0.10 -21.19
N ASN A 617 11.03 1.08 -21.69
CA ASN A 617 10.95 2.42 -21.15
C ASN A 617 9.46 2.70 -20.81
N PHE A 618 9.17 2.83 -19.52
CA PHE A 618 7.81 3.10 -19.03
C PHE A 618 7.57 4.61 -18.80
N GLY A 619 8.57 5.46 -19.10
CA GLY A 619 8.56 6.91 -18.94
C GLY A 619 9.52 7.43 -17.87
N GLN A 620 10.27 6.56 -17.18
CA GLN A 620 11.33 6.98 -16.26
C GLN A 620 12.55 7.59 -17.00
N HIS A 621 12.69 7.30 -18.27
CA HIS A 621 13.59 7.99 -19.23
C HIS A 621 12.75 8.76 -20.26
N ASP A 622 13.37 9.72 -20.93
CA ASP A 622 12.79 10.37 -22.09
C ASP A 622 12.39 9.32 -23.14
N PHE A 623 11.18 9.44 -23.67
CA PHE A 623 10.72 8.60 -24.76
C PHE A 623 11.42 8.91 -26.09
N GLN A 624 11.61 7.89 -26.92
CA GLN A 624 12.12 8.05 -28.27
C GLN A 624 11.12 8.76 -29.20
N PHE A 625 9.82 8.60 -28.94
CA PHE A 625 8.74 9.21 -29.71
C PHE A 625 7.90 10.12 -28.82
N SER A 626 7.23 11.12 -29.44
CA SER A 626 6.27 11.95 -28.73
C SER A 626 5.12 11.12 -28.16
N VAL A 627 4.75 11.36 -26.92
CA VAL A 627 3.56 10.78 -26.31
C VAL A 627 2.31 11.41 -26.96
N PRO A 628 1.33 10.62 -27.45
CA PRO A 628 0.11 11.17 -28.02
C PRO A 628 -0.65 11.99 -26.97
N SER A 629 -1.30 13.07 -27.42
CA SER A 629 -2.09 13.92 -26.52
C SER A 629 -3.18 13.10 -25.81
N GLY A 630 -3.30 13.29 -24.49
CA GLY A 630 -4.24 12.55 -23.65
C GLY A 630 -3.75 11.18 -23.15
N PHE A 631 -2.54 10.76 -23.52
CA PHE A 631 -1.87 9.59 -22.94
C PHE A 631 -0.86 10.02 -21.88
N THR A 632 -0.64 9.17 -20.88
CA THR A 632 0.29 9.37 -19.77
C THR A 632 1.19 8.15 -19.58
N THR A 633 2.19 8.26 -18.71
CA THR A 633 3.02 7.12 -18.29
C THR A 633 2.24 6.18 -17.35
N LEU A 634 2.64 4.91 -17.30
CA LEU A 634 2.12 3.95 -16.33
C LEU A 634 2.89 4.09 -15.01
N ALA A 635 2.58 5.12 -14.21
CA ALA A 635 3.24 5.39 -12.95
C ALA A 635 2.24 5.88 -11.91
N THR A 636 2.57 5.79 -10.61
CA THR A 636 1.62 6.00 -9.50
C THR A 636 0.97 7.37 -9.52
N GLN A 637 1.68 8.43 -9.92
CA GLN A 637 1.14 9.79 -10.02
C GLN A 637 -0.05 9.90 -11.01
N ASN A 638 -0.12 9.00 -12.00
CA ASN A 638 -1.16 9.02 -13.05
C ASN A 638 -2.39 8.16 -12.73
N PHE A 639 -2.37 7.38 -11.63
CA PHE A 639 -3.56 6.67 -11.20
C PHE A 639 -4.58 7.64 -10.57
N SER A 640 -5.87 7.35 -10.75
CA SER A 640 -6.93 8.07 -10.04
C SER A 640 -6.86 7.82 -8.53
N GLU A 641 -7.34 8.76 -7.72
CA GLU A 641 -7.50 8.52 -6.29
C GLU A 641 -8.44 7.34 -6.06
N PRO A 642 -8.10 6.41 -5.13
CA PRO A 642 -8.98 5.29 -4.83
C PRO A 642 -10.29 5.79 -4.21
N SER A 643 -11.40 5.15 -4.57
CA SER A 643 -12.72 5.46 -4.00
C SER A 643 -12.77 5.24 -2.48
N ILE A 644 -11.92 4.36 -1.96
CA ILE A 644 -11.71 4.11 -0.53
C ILE A 644 -10.24 4.39 -0.23
N ALA A 645 -9.95 5.58 0.25
CA ALA A 645 -8.58 6.00 0.59
C ALA A 645 -8.09 5.32 1.87
N ASP A 646 -8.99 5.00 2.80
CA ASP A 646 -8.70 4.39 4.09
C ASP A 646 -9.47 3.06 4.26
N PRO A 647 -8.91 1.94 3.78
CA PRO A 647 -9.55 0.63 3.82
C PRO A 647 -9.92 0.15 5.23
N GLU A 648 -9.16 0.50 6.26
CA GLU A 648 -9.41 0.08 7.65
C GLU A 648 -10.73 0.63 8.20
N LEU A 649 -11.27 1.71 7.62
CA LEU A 649 -12.61 2.23 7.95
C LEU A 649 -13.74 1.36 7.38
N GLN A 650 -13.43 0.39 6.53
CA GLN A 650 -14.40 -0.47 5.85
C GLN A 650 -14.21 -1.96 6.20
N MET A 651 -12.97 -2.40 6.39
CA MET A 651 -12.61 -3.75 6.83
C MET A 651 -11.33 -3.70 7.64
N ASP A 652 -11.35 -4.29 8.85
CA ASP A 652 -10.12 -4.37 9.66
C ASP A 652 -9.99 -5.72 10.38
N VAL A 653 -8.80 -5.96 10.90
CA VAL A 653 -8.43 -7.17 11.64
C VAL A 653 -8.07 -6.81 13.08
N VAL A 654 -8.84 -7.34 14.02
CA VAL A 654 -8.66 -7.11 15.46
C VAL A 654 -7.96 -8.31 16.09
N LEU A 655 -6.94 -8.03 16.90
CA LEU A 655 -6.28 -9.03 17.75
C LEU A 655 -6.53 -8.66 19.21
N ASP A 656 -7.14 -9.57 19.99
CA ASP A 656 -7.33 -9.38 21.41
C ASP A 656 -7.47 -10.74 22.15
N THR A 657 -7.61 -10.72 23.45
CA THR A 657 -7.99 -11.92 24.20
C THR A 657 -9.43 -12.31 23.87
N GLY A 658 -9.74 -13.59 23.95
CA GLY A 658 -11.10 -14.06 23.66
C GLY A 658 -12.18 -13.39 24.50
N ALA A 659 -11.87 -12.97 25.73
CA ALA A 659 -12.80 -12.24 26.59
C ALA A 659 -13.17 -10.86 26.03
N ASN A 660 -12.25 -10.20 25.31
CA ASN A 660 -12.41 -8.82 24.84
C ASN A 660 -12.70 -8.73 23.34
N ILE A 661 -12.36 -9.76 22.54
CA ILE A 661 -12.38 -9.71 21.07
C ILE A 661 -13.71 -9.27 20.49
N LYS A 662 -14.83 -9.69 21.07
CA LYS A 662 -16.17 -9.30 20.63
C LYS A 662 -16.40 -7.80 20.82
N ALA A 663 -16.13 -7.29 22.05
CA ALA A 663 -16.30 -5.87 22.35
C ALA A 663 -15.37 -4.98 21.50
N ALA A 664 -14.12 -5.41 21.31
CA ALA A 664 -13.18 -4.72 20.44
C ALA A 664 -13.64 -4.70 18.96
N SER A 665 -14.23 -5.79 18.47
CA SER A 665 -14.82 -5.85 17.14
C SER A 665 -16.04 -4.94 17.01
N GLU A 666 -16.95 -4.96 18.00
CA GLU A 666 -18.17 -4.15 18.01
C GLU A 666 -17.90 -2.64 18.11
N ALA A 667 -16.72 -2.27 18.62
CA ALA A 667 -16.30 -0.86 18.71
C ALA A 667 -15.85 -0.26 17.38
N LEU A 668 -15.59 -1.08 16.34
CA LEU A 668 -15.11 -0.57 15.05
C LEU A 668 -16.22 0.12 14.24
N TYR A 669 -17.39 -0.50 14.14
CA TYR A 669 -18.45 -0.02 13.25
C TYR A 669 -19.84 -0.19 13.91
N THR A 670 -20.76 0.71 13.59
CA THR A 670 -22.14 0.68 14.11
C THR A 670 -22.91 -0.56 13.65
N CYS A 671 -22.78 -0.93 12.36
CA CYS A 671 -23.32 -2.16 11.80
C CYS A 671 -22.18 -2.94 11.13
N GLN A 672 -22.12 -4.25 11.40
CA GLN A 672 -20.96 -5.05 10.98
C GLN A 672 -21.24 -6.54 10.88
N PHE A 673 -20.30 -7.24 10.23
CA PHE A 673 -20.08 -8.68 10.32
C PHE A 673 -18.70 -8.93 10.91
N ALA A 674 -18.60 -9.74 11.95
CA ALA A 674 -17.32 -10.15 12.53
C ALA A 674 -17.18 -11.68 12.50
N TRP A 675 -16.03 -12.12 12.01
CA TRP A 675 -15.62 -13.52 11.93
C TRP A 675 -14.50 -13.76 12.94
N ILE A 676 -14.78 -14.42 14.04
CA ILE A 676 -13.90 -14.58 15.21
C ILE A 676 -13.32 -15.99 15.27
N LYS A 677 -12.03 -16.11 15.61
CA LYS A 677 -11.35 -17.39 15.84
C LYS A 677 -10.35 -17.31 17.00
N ASP A 678 -10.41 -18.30 17.89
CA ASP A 678 -9.40 -18.60 18.91
C ASP A 678 -8.12 -19.09 18.19
N ARG A 679 -7.01 -18.41 18.40
CA ARG A 679 -5.73 -18.72 17.76
C ARG A 679 -4.98 -19.84 18.49
N ASP A 680 -5.14 -19.93 19.82
CA ASP A 680 -4.34 -20.79 20.69
C ASP A 680 -4.95 -22.20 20.82
N ASN A 681 -6.28 -22.32 20.68
CA ASN A 681 -7.01 -23.53 20.99
C ASN A 681 -7.81 -24.07 19.82
N THR A 682 -8.11 -25.37 19.89
CA THR A 682 -9.02 -26.04 18.95
C THR A 682 -10.48 -25.69 19.27
N ASN A 683 -10.92 -24.54 18.78
CA ASN A 683 -12.29 -24.02 18.93
C ASN A 683 -12.87 -23.67 17.56
N ASN A 684 -14.17 -23.84 17.40
CA ASN A 684 -14.88 -23.49 16.18
C ASN A 684 -14.80 -21.98 15.90
N HIS A 685 -14.83 -21.60 14.65
CA HIS A 685 -15.01 -20.20 14.24
C HIS A 685 -16.39 -19.70 14.68
N GLN A 686 -16.48 -18.43 15.05
CA GLN A 686 -17.72 -17.78 15.46
C GLN A 686 -18.02 -16.59 14.54
N LEU A 687 -19.16 -16.63 13.85
CA LEU A 687 -19.63 -15.60 12.93
C LEU A 687 -20.79 -14.87 13.59
N ILE A 688 -20.63 -13.58 13.84
CA ILE A 688 -21.66 -12.70 14.42
C ILE A 688 -21.91 -11.51 13.50
N ASP A 689 -23.11 -10.96 13.48
CA ASP A 689 -23.44 -9.74 12.74
C ASP A 689 -24.60 -8.99 13.41
N THR A 690 -24.73 -7.72 13.03
CA THR A 690 -25.74 -6.82 13.61
C THR A 690 -27.15 -7.11 13.10
N VAL A 691 -27.35 -7.71 11.93
CA VAL A 691 -28.69 -8.01 11.37
C VAL A 691 -29.34 -9.14 12.13
N ARG A 692 -28.60 -10.18 12.55
CA ARG A 692 -29.09 -11.27 13.41
C ARG A 692 -29.05 -10.92 14.89
N GLY A 693 -28.31 -9.84 15.23
CA GLY A 693 -27.95 -9.50 16.60
C GLY A 693 -26.67 -10.21 17.04
N THR A 694 -25.70 -9.46 17.56
CA THR A 694 -24.35 -9.93 17.89
C THR A 694 -24.25 -10.93 19.03
N SER A 695 -25.38 -11.23 19.70
CA SER A 695 -25.47 -12.34 20.66
C SER A 695 -25.67 -13.69 19.97
N ASN A 696 -26.03 -13.73 18.71
CA ASN A 696 -26.30 -14.93 17.92
C ASN A 696 -25.08 -15.33 17.12
N VAL A 697 -24.67 -16.59 17.22
CA VAL A 697 -23.47 -17.11 16.57
C VAL A 697 -23.78 -18.26 15.63
N LEU A 698 -23.16 -18.24 14.46
CA LEU A 698 -23.03 -19.37 13.55
C LEU A 698 -21.57 -19.79 13.50
N GLN A 699 -21.31 -21.07 13.22
CA GLN A 699 -19.96 -21.63 13.19
C GLN A 699 -19.62 -22.12 11.79
N SER A 700 -18.63 -21.51 11.12
CA SER A 700 -18.25 -21.86 9.74
C SER A 700 -17.71 -23.27 9.59
N SER A 701 -17.08 -23.80 10.63
CA SER A 701 -16.45 -25.12 10.66
C SER A 701 -17.43 -26.28 10.98
N THR A 702 -18.74 -26.01 11.15
CA THR A 702 -19.76 -27.00 11.44
C THR A 702 -21.06 -26.75 10.66
N THR A 703 -21.94 -27.75 10.66
CA THR A 703 -23.31 -27.61 10.12
C THR A 703 -24.30 -27.06 11.17
N ALA A 704 -23.89 -26.80 12.41
CA ALA A 704 -24.80 -26.46 13.51
C ALA A 704 -25.71 -25.28 13.19
N ALA A 705 -26.95 -25.34 13.76
CA ALA A 705 -27.87 -24.21 13.78
C ALA A 705 -27.30 -23.04 14.63
N GLU A 706 -27.96 -21.90 14.55
CA GLU A 706 -27.60 -20.71 15.33
C GLU A 706 -27.67 -20.96 16.84
N THR A 707 -26.66 -20.46 17.56
CA THR A 707 -26.52 -20.59 19.00
C THR A 707 -26.17 -19.25 19.64
N THR A 708 -26.07 -19.20 20.97
CA THR A 708 -25.65 -18.00 21.68
C THR A 708 -24.12 -17.89 21.69
N TYR A 709 -23.61 -16.66 21.54
CA TYR A 709 -22.17 -16.36 21.60
C TYR A 709 -21.54 -16.78 22.93
N SER A 710 -20.38 -17.39 22.84
CA SER A 710 -19.52 -17.72 23.97
C SER A 710 -18.12 -17.23 23.69
N ALA A 711 -17.54 -16.46 24.60
CA ALA A 711 -16.20 -15.90 24.43
C ALA A 711 -15.15 -17.02 24.30
N PRO A 712 -14.24 -16.96 23.32
CA PRO A 712 -13.10 -17.86 23.24
C PRO A 712 -12.21 -17.77 24.48
N ALA A 713 -11.44 -18.81 24.76
CA ALA A 713 -10.59 -18.85 25.95
C ALA A 713 -9.19 -18.24 25.74
N GLY A 714 -8.67 -18.31 24.51
CA GLY A 714 -7.30 -17.91 24.15
C GLY A 714 -7.21 -16.56 23.48
N ASN A 715 -5.99 -16.19 23.02
CA ASN A 715 -5.82 -15.06 22.11
C ASN A 715 -6.63 -15.31 20.84
N SER A 716 -7.26 -14.27 20.34
CA SER A 716 -8.21 -14.39 19.25
C SER A 716 -7.94 -13.38 18.16
N VAL A 717 -8.40 -13.70 16.96
CA VAL A 717 -8.47 -12.79 15.82
C VAL A 717 -9.93 -12.61 15.42
N ALA A 718 -10.28 -11.39 15.02
CA ALA A 718 -11.56 -11.10 14.37
C ALA A 718 -11.30 -10.33 13.06
N TRP A 719 -11.86 -10.82 11.97
CA TRP A 719 -11.96 -10.12 10.71
C TRP A 719 -13.33 -9.46 10.66
N VAL A 720 -13.35 -8.11 10.51
CA VAL A 720 -14.56 -7.31 10.70
C VAL A 720 -14.83 -6.48 9.46
N TRP A 721 -16.00 -6.65 8.86
CA TRP A 721 -16.47 -5.85 7.71
C TRP A 721 -17.57 -4.90 8.18
N LYS A 722 -17.42 -3.61 7.83
CA LYS A 722 -18.46 -2.60 8.01
C LYS A 722 -19.62 -2.90 7.07
N ALA A 723 -20.80 -3.10 7.62
CA ALA A 723 -22.07 -3.15 6.89
C ALA A 723 -22.64 -1.74 6.68
N GLY A 724 -23.86 -1.60 6.19
CA GLY A 724 -24.54 -0.31 6.08
C GLY A 724 -24.87 0.29 7.46
N ASP A 725 -25.16 1.57 7.49
CA ASP A 725 -25.44 2.26 8.76
C ASP A 725 -26.78 1.88 9.39
N GLN A 726 -27.67 1.23 8.61
CA GLN A 726 -29.00 0.81 9.04
C GLN A 726 -29.35 -0.57 8.49
N ILE A 727 -30.31 -1.23 9.15
CA ILE A 727 -30.97 -2.43 8.65
C ILE A 727 -32.27 -2.00 7.99
N VAL A 728 -32.42 -2.28 6.70
CA VAL A 728 -33.59 -1.89 5.92
C VAL A 728 -34.26 -3.10 5.29
N GLU A 729 -35.58 -2.99 5.04
CA GLU A 729 -36.32 -3.95 4.25
C GLU A 729 -35.99 -3.76 2.76
N ASN A 730 -35.59 -4.85 2.09
CA ASN A 730 -35.32 -4.87 0.66
C ASN A 730 -36.37 -5.74 -0.05
N THR A 731 -37.04 -5.13 -1.03
CA THR A 731 -38.12 -5.74 -1.81
C THR A 731 -37.76 -5.89 -3.31
N ASP A 732 -36.49 -5.79 -3.68
CA ASP A 732 -36.02 -5.97 -5.06
C ASP A 732 -36.25 -7.40 -5.57
N GLY A 733 -36.23 -8.38 -4.64
CA GLY A 733 -36.52 -9.78 -4.93
C GLY A 733 -37.99 -10.15 -4.72
N THR A 734 -38.39 -11.36 -5.13
CA THR A 734 -39.69 -11.93 -4.83
C THR A 734 -39.82 -12.34 -3.36
N ILE A 735 -38.72 -12.49 -2.66
CA ILE A 735 -38.60 -12.74 -1.23
C ILE A 735 -38.06 -11.47 -0.59
N THR A 736 -38.80 -10.89 0.32
CA THR A 736 -38.33 -9.75 1.10
C THR A 736 -37.17 -10.14 2.00
N SER A 737 -36.15 -9.32 2.07
CA SER A 737 -35.00 -9.49 2.95
C SER A 737 -34.83 -8.30 3.89
N SER A 738 -34.23 -8.52 5.07
CA SER A 738 -33.74 -7.46 5.95
C SER A 738 -32.24 -7.34 5.73
N VAL A 739 -31.77 -6.20 5.23
CA VAL A 739 -30.38 -6.03 4.72
C VAL A 739 -29.72 -4.83 5.39
N SER A 740 -28.45 -5.00 5.74
CA SER A 740 -27.51 -3.90 6.02
C SER A 740 -26.44 -3.92 4.94
N ALA A 741 -26.47 -2.94 4.02
CA ALA A 741 -25.58 -2.89 2.86
C ALA A 741 -24.72 -1.64 2.86
N ASN A 742 -23.40 -1.82 2.86
CA ASN A 742 -22.40 -0.81 2.64
C ASN A 742 -22.08 -0.76 1.14
N THR A 743 -22.74 0.14 0.44
CA THR A 743 -22.60 0.28 -1.02
C THR A 743 -21.25 0.83 -1.44
N THR A 744 -20.56 1.56 -0.57
CA THR A 744 -19.20 2.08 -0.82
C THR A 744 -18.17 0.97 -0.78
N ALA A 745 -18.24 0.09 0.24
CA ALA A 745 -17.29 -1.02 0.41
C ALA A 745 -17.71 -2.31 -0.32
N GLY A 746 -18.88 -2.30 -0.94
CA GLY A 746 -19.38 -3.46 -1.66
C GLY A 746 -19.69 -4.65 -0.77
N PHE A 747 -20.10 -4.44 0.50
CA PHE A 747 -20.44 -5.52 1.43
C PHE A 747 -21.88 -5.42 1.94
N SER A 748 -22.59 -6.53 1.98
CA SER A 748 -23.88 -6.60 2.62
C SER A 748 -24.07 -7.88 3.42
N VAL A 749 -24.80 -7.75 4.52
CA VAL A 749 -25.33 -8.87 5.30
C VAL A 749 -26.85 -8.76 5.38
N GLY A 750 -27.54 -9.88 5.17
CA GLY A 750 -29.00 -9.88 5.23
C GLY A 750 -29.59 -11.20 5.63
N THR A 751 -30.86 -11.13 6.02
CA THR A 751 -31.68 -12.32 6.36
C THR A 751 -32.96 -12.34 5.52
N TYR A 752 -33.47 -13.56 5.23
CA TYR A 752 -34.69 -13.81 4.50
C TYR A 752 -35.36 -15.09 5.00
N THR A 753 -36.65 -15.26 4.69
CA THR A 753 -37.40 -16.46 5.00
C THR A 753 -37.58 -17.31 3.76
N GLY A 754 -37.20 -18.58 3.82
CA GLY A 754 -37.32 -19.52 2.71
C GLY A 754 -38.74 -19.83 2.33
N ILE A 755 -38.97 -20.18 1.05
CA ILE A 755 -40.30 -20.39 0.45
C ILE A 755 -40.44 -21.72 -0.30
N ARG A 756 -39.49 -22.68 -0.11
CA ARG A 756 -39.49 -23.98 -0.77
C ARG A 756 -40.90 -24.66 -0.67
N PRO A 757 -41.36 -25.35 -1.71
CA PRO A 757 -40.69 -25.74 -2.93
C PRO A 757 -40.68 -24.65 -4.03
N THR A 758 -41.22 -23.47 -3.78
CA THR A 758 -41.20 -22.35 -4.71
C THR A 758 -39.81 -21.78 -4.86
N THR A 759 -39.37 -21.46 -6.08
CA THR A 759 -38.17 -20.72 -6.36
C THR A 759 -38.43 -19.23 -6.17
N GLY A 760 -37.38 -18.46 -5.86
CA GLY A 760 -37.52 -17.02 -5.64
C GLY A 760 -36.22 -16.27 -5.89
N THR A 761 -36.29 -14.95 -5.75
CA THR A 761 -35.15 -14.05 -5.75
C THR A 761 -35.09 -13.23 -4.46
N VAL A 762 -33.90 -12.91 -4.00
CA VAL A 762 -33.66 -12.13 -2.79
C VAL A 762 -32.81 -10.91 -3.12
N GLY A 763 -33.23 -9.73 -2.67
CA GLY A 763 -32.46 -8.49 -2.80
C GLY A 763 -31.27 -8.49 -1.85
N HIS A 764 -30.08 -8.14 -2.38
CA HIS A 764 -28.84 -8.07 -1.60
C HIS A 764 -28.42 -6.64 -1.24
N GLY A 765 -29.04 -5.60 -1.81
CA GLY A 765 -28.80 -4.19 -1.50
C GLY A 765 -27.47 -3.62 -2.00
N LEU A 766 -26.64 -4.38 -2.73
CA LEU A 766 -25.39 -3.88 -3.32
C LEU A 766 -25.65 -3.19 -4.66
N PRO A 767 -24.81 -2.21 -5.07
CA PRO A 767 -24.98 -1.48 -6.34
C PRO A 767 -24.49 -2.25 -7.57
N ALA A 768 -23.78 -3.38 -7.35
CA ALA A 768 -23.18 -4.20 -8.40
C ALA A 768 -23.41 -5.70 -8.15
N LYS A 769 -23.23 -6.51 -9.18
CA LYS A 769 -23.25 -7.98 -9.07
C LYS A 769 -22.26 -8.43 -7.98
N PRO A 770 -22.69 -9.24 -7.00
CA PRO A 770 -21.74 -9.86 -6.05
C PRO A 770 -20.66 -10.66 -6.76
N ALA A 771 -19.47 -10.70 -6.19
CA ALA A 771 -18.36 -11.56 -6.59
C ALA A 771 -18.31 -12.85 -5.74
N MET A 772 -18.79 -12.78 -4.51
CA MET A 772 -18.91 -13.92 -3.58
C MET A 772 -20.13 -13.76 -2.69
N ILE A 773 -20.83 -14.86 -2.42
CA ILE A 773 -21.95 -14.93 -1.47
C ILE A 773 -21.82 -16.18 -0.63
N ILE A 774 -21.98 -16.05 0.69
CA ILE A 774 -22.04 -17.17 1.65
C ILE A 774 -23.46 -17.27 2.21
N PHE A 775 -24.02 -18.48 2.27
CA PHE A 775 -25.39 -18.76 2.71
C PHE A 775 -25.41 -19.74 3.88
N LYS A 776 -26.33 -19.54 4.82
CA LYS A 776 -26.61 -20.50 5.91
C LYS A 776 -28.06 -20.45 6.37
N ASN A 777 -28.68 -21.63 6.51
CA ASN A 777 -29.89 -21.80 7.27
C ASN A 777 -29.59 -21.62 8.77
N ARG A 778 -30.32 -20.73 9.46
CA ARG A 778 -30.10 -20.37 10.87
C ARG A 778 -30.73 -21.36 11.83
N ILE A 779 -31.80 -22.04 11.39
CA ILE A 779 -32.67 -22.85 12.20
C ILE A 779 -32.19 -24.31 12.24
N ASP A 780 -31.83 -24.84 11.10
CA ASP A 780 -31.46 -26.25 10.95
C ASP A 780 -29.93 -26.45 10.81
N ALA A 781 -29.51 -27.66 11.23
CA ALA A 781 -28.13 -28.12 11.08
C ALA A 781 -27.85 -28.51 9.61
N THR A 782 -27.53 -27.49 8.78
CA THR A 782 -27.35 -27.60 7.33
C THR A 782 -25.94 -27.18 6.90
N THR A 783 -25.55 -27.58 5.70
CA THR A 783 -24.26 -27.16 5.08
C THR A 783 -24.26 -25.68 4.74
N TRP A 784 -23.12 -25.05 4.88
CA TRP A 784 -22.85 -23.71 4.37
C TRP A 784 -22.61 -23.75 2.87
N TYR A 785 -23.31 -22.96 2.09
CA TYR A 785 -23.07 -22.80 0.65
C TYR A 785 -22.29 -21.54 0.37
N VAL A 786 -21.35 -21.64 -0.61
CA VAL A 786 -20.59 -20.52 -1.11
C VAL A 786 -20.72 -20.45 -2.63
N TRP A 787 -21.23 -19.32 -3.11
CA TRP A 787 -21.20 -18.94 -4.51
C TRP A 787 -19.99 -18.02 -4.75
N HIS A 788 -19.28 -18.21 -5.86
CA HIS A 788 -18.18 -17.35 -6.28
C HIS A 788 -18.21 -17.20 -7.81
N LYS A 789 -17.90 -15.99 -8.32
CA LYS A 789 -17.98 -15.64 -9.75
C LYS A 789 -17.12 -16.53 -10.66
N ASP A 790 -16.01 -17.06 -10.15
CA ASP A 790 -15.02 -17.85 -10.91
C ASP A 790 -15.10 -19.36 -10.65
N LEU A 791 -16.24 -19.89 -10.18
CA LEU A 791 -16.49 -21.33 -10.19
C LEU A 791 -16.63 -21.82 -11.65
N THR A 792 -16.41 -23.11 -11.89
CA THR A 792 -16.47 -23.73 -13.23
C THR A 792 -17.72 -23.32 -14.01
N ASN A 793 -18.84 -23.16 -13.34
CA ASN A 793 -20.05 -22.57 -13.87
C ASN A 793 -20.79 -21.85 -12.74
N GLU A 794 -20.84 -20.54 -12.79
CA GLU A 794 -21.42 -19.70 -11.76
C GLU A 794 -22.93 -19.91 -11.54
N THR A 795 -23.63 -20.52 -12.48
CA THR A 795 -25.09 -20.77 -12.34
C THR A 795 -25.41 -22.10 -11.68
N THR A 796 -24.49 -23.08 -11.69
CA THR A 796 -24.76 -24.46 -11.27
C THR A 796 -23.74 -25.06 -10.31
N TYR A 797 -22.63 -24.38 -10.01
CA TYR A 797 -21.62 -24.88 -9.08
C TYR A 797 -21.64 -24.12 -7.76
N ALA A 798 -21.30 -24.82 -6.68
CA ALA A 798 -21.13 -24.26 -5.34
C ALA A 798 -19.94 -24.90 -4.63
N LEU A 799 -19.41 -24.20 -3.64
CA LEU A 799 -18.49 -24.71 -2.63
C LEU A 799 -19.19 -24.76 -1.27
N TYR A 800 -18.54 -25.43 -0.31
CA TYR A 800 -19.06 -25.60 1.04
C TYR A 800 -18.05 -25.06 2.05
N LEU A 801 -18.46 -24.03 2.84
CA LEU A 801 -17.53 -23.36 3.76
C LEU A 801 -17.09 -24.28 4.92
N ASN A 802 -17.96 -25.18 5.35
CA ASN A 802 -17.70 -26.09 6.47
C ASN A 802 -16.98 -27.39 6.06
N THR A 803 -16.46 -27.48 4.85
CA THR A 803 -15.73 -28.65 4.37
C THR A 803 -14.57 -28.26 3.45
N ASN A 804 -13.61 -29.18 3.31
CA ASN A 804 -12.49 -29.04 2.36
C ASN A 804 -12.80 -29.62 0.96
N ALA A 805 -14.04 -30.01 0.67
CA ALA A 805 -14.43 -30.61 -0.61
C ALA A 805 -14.21 -29.68 -1.80
N ALA A 806 -14.02 -30.26 -3.00
CA ALA A 806 -14.03 -29.54 -4.27
C ALA A 806 -15.41 -28.92 -4.54
N GLN A 807 -15.47 -27.98 -5.49
CA GLN A 807 -16.75 -27.46 -5.98
C GLN A 807 -17.64 -28.58 -6.53
N ALA A 808 -18.92 -28.47 -6.30
CA ALA A 808 -19.90 -29.45 -6.73
C ALA A 808 -20.92 -28.84 -7.69
N ASN A 809 -21.34 -29.59 -8.68
CA ASN A 809 -22.48 -29.22 -9.51
C ASN A 809 -23.78 -29.46 -8.70
N VAL A 810 -24.39 -28.37 -8.26
CA VAL A 810 -25.66 -28.36 -7.49
C VAL A 810 -26.89 -28.22 -8.39
N GLY A 811 -26.67 -28.15 -9.71
CA GLY A 811 -27.73 -28.07 -10.71
C GLY A 811 -28.64 -26.86 -10.53
N THR A 812 -29.93 -27.04 -10.81
CA THR A 812 -30.93 -25.98 -10.65
C THR A 812 -31.46 -25.84 -9.21
N SER A 813 -31.11 -26.79 -8.32
CA SER A 813 -31.72 -26.88 -6.98
C SER A 813 -31.33 -25.73 -6.06
N THR A 814 -30.11 -25.22 -6.16
CA THR A 814 -29.58 -24.19 -5.22
C THR A 814 -29.77 -22.76 -5.77
N PHE A 815 -29.26 -22.45 -6.95
CA PHE A 815 -29.27 -21.09 -7.53
C PHE A 815 -30.23 -20.92 -8.71
N ASN A 816 -31.15 -21.87 -8.91
CA ASN A 816 -32.13 -21.89 -10.00
C ASN A 816 -31.51 -21.68 -11.39
N ASN A 817 -30.28 -22.20 -11.60
CA ASN A 817 -29.51 -22.03 -12.84
C ASN A 817 -29.37 -20.55 -13.27
N THR A 818 -29.27 -19.65 -12.32
CA THR A 818 -29.24 -18.20 -12.58
C THR A 818 -28.15 -17.56 -11.74
N ALA A 819 -27.22 -16.86 -12.38
CA ALA A 819 -26.18 -16.06 -11.71
C ALA A 819 -26.83 -14.85 -11.00
N PRO A 820 -26.22 -14.36 -9.92
CA PRO A 820 -26.63 -13.09 -9.32
C PRO A 820 -26.58 -11.93 -10.31
N THR A 821 -27.47 -10.97 -10.12
CA THR A 821 -27.51 -9.69 -10.86
C THR A 821 -26.93 -8.55 -10.01
N SER A 822 -27.07 -7.31 -10.45
CA SER A 822 -26.72 -6.14 -9.66
C SER A 822 -27.68 -5.86 -8.48
N THR A 823 -28.83 -6.54 -8.41
CA THR A 823 -29.86 -6.27 -7.40
C THR A 823 -30.28 -7.51 -6.61
N VAL A 824 -30.28 -8.70 -7.24
CA VAL A 824 -30.82 -9.92 -6.62
C VAL A 824 -29.92 -11.13 -6.89
N PHE A 825 -30.02 -12.13 -6.00
CA PHE A 825 -29.59 -13.51 -6.28
C PHE A 825 -30.83 -14.44 -6.31
N SER A 826 -30.69 -15.56 -7.02
CA SER A 826 -31.78 -16.51 -7.24
C SER A 826 -31.66 -17.72 -6.32
N LEU A 827 -32.79 -18.24 -5.86
CA LEU A 827 -32.90 -19.44 -5.04
C LEU A 827 -33.72 -20.50 -5.74
N GLY A 828 -33.21 -21.74 -5.72
CA GLY A 828 -33.91 -22.92 -6.20
C GLY A 828 -34.67 -23.63 -5.09
N ASN A 829 -34.87 -24.95 -5.22
CA ASN A 829 -35.62 -25.79 -4.30
C ASN A 829 -34.73 -26.58 -3.31
N ASP A 830 -33.62 -26.00 -2.88
CA ASP A 830 -32.68 -26.59 -1.91
C ASP A 830 -32.98 -26.12 -0.49
N SER A 831 -33.18 -27.07 0.44
CA SER A 831 -33.46 -26.75 1.87
C SER A 831 -32.30 -26.02 2.55
N ASN A 832 -31.06 -26.17 2.09
CA ASN A 832 -29.92 -25.47 2.71
C ASN A 832 -29.98 -23.94 2.52
N VAL A 833 -30.63 -23.47 1.45
CA VAL A 833 -30.69 -22.05 1.08
C VAL A 833 -32.14 -21.52 0.98
N ASN A 834 -33.16 -22.37 0.98
CA ASN A 834 -34.56 -21.93 0.76
C ASN A 834 -35.58 -22.77 1.52
N ASP A 835 -35.28 -23.32 2.71
CA ASP A 835 -36.24 -24.16 3.43
C ASP A 835 -37.47 -23.37 3.87
N LEU A 836 -38.63 -24.02 3.77
CA LEU A 836 -39.93 -23.37 4.00
C LEU A 836 -40.05 -22.82 5.41
N SER A 837 -40.30 -21.52 5.53
CA SER A 837 -40.49 -20.80 6.79
C SER A 837 -39.23 -20.68 7.64
N ASP A 838 -38.09 -21.23 7.23
CA ASP A 838 -36.83 -21.07 7.95
C ASP A 838 -36.19 -19.73 7.63
N SER A 839 -35.56 -19.14 8.65
CA SER A 839 -34.74 -17.97 8.49
C SER A 839 -33.33 -18.34 7.99
N HIS A 840 -32.89 -17.67 6.95
CA HIS A 840 -31.55 -17.81 6.37
C HIS A 840 -30.79 -16.53 6.53
N VAL A 841 -29.43 -16.60 6.56
CA VAL A 841 -28.54 -15.47 6.47
C VAL A 841 -27.70 -15.57 5.21
N PHE A 842 -27.37 -14.42 4.61
CA PHE A 842 -26.36 -14.31 3.57
C PHE A 842 -25.36 -13.21 3.89
N TYR A 843 -24.12 -13.41 3.41
CA TYR A 843 -23.05 -12.43 3.38
C TYR A 843 -22.63 -12.28 1.93
N ALA A 844 -22.70 -11.08 1.36
CA ALA A 844 -22.42 -10.83 -0.05
C ALA A 844 -21.38 -9.72 -0.23
N TRP A 845 -20.46 -9.94 -1.15
CA TRP A 845 -19.44 -8.97 -1.52
C TRP A 845 -19.43 -8.72 -3.02
N SER A 846 -19.44 -7.44 -3.43
CA SER A 846 -19.09 -6.98 -4.77
C SER A 846 -17.68 -6.43 -4.79
N GLU A 847 -16.98 -6.56 -5.92
CA GLU A 847 -15.61 -6.03 -6.07
C GLU A 847 -15.62 -4.50 -6.12
N VAL A 848 -14.66 -3.89 -5.41
CA VAL A 848 -14.42 -2.44 -5.39
C VAL A 848 -12.95 -2.21 -5.71
N GLU A 849 -12.68 -1.45 -6.79
CA GLU A 849 -11.34 -1.15 -7.25
C GLU A 849 -10.50 -0.49 -6.16
N GLY A 850 -9.26 -0.96 -5.97
CA GLY A 850 -8.34 -0.49 -4.94
C GLY A 850 -8.65 -0.96 -3.52
N PHE A 851 -9.80 -1.62 -3.27
CA PHE A 851 -10.21 -2.07 -1.95
C PHE A 851 -10.44 -3.59 -1.84
N SER A 852 -11.12 -4.20 -2.81
CA SER A 852 -11.37 -5.64 -2.76
C SER A 852 -11.18 -6.30 -4.12
N LYS A 853 -10.67 -7.53 -4.12
CA LYS A 853 -10.43 -8.32 -5.32
C LYS A 853 -10.86 -9.76 -5.10
N PHE A 854 -11.66 -10.26 -6.04
CA PHE A 854 -12.10 -11.65 -6.10
C PHE A 854 -11.66 -12.24 -7.43
N GLY A 855 -11.18 -13.47 -7.41
CA GLY A 855 -10.69 -14.07 -8.63
C GLY A 855 -10.34 -15.53 -8.47
N SER A 856 -9.75 -16.09 -9.53
CA SER A 856 -9.16 -17.42 -9.49
C SER A 856 -7.69 -17.34 -9.91
N VAL A 857 -6.89 -18.27 -9.41
CA VAL A 857 -5.49 -18.45 -9.77
C VAL A 857 -5.18 -19.93 -9.95
N LEU A 858 -4.43 -20.24 -10.99
CA LEU A 858 -3.90 -21.57 -11.20
C LEU A 858 -2.54 -21.71 -10.50
N GLY A 859 -2.37 -22.74 -9.69
CA GLY A 859 -1.08 -23.09 -9.12
C GLY A 859 -0.09 -23.56 -10.20
N ASN A 860 1.19 -23.27 -10.00
CA ASN A 860 2.25 -23.66 -10.90
C ASN A 860 3.09 -24.86 -10.41
N GLY A 861 2.76 -25.43 -9.25
CA GLY A 861 3.48 -26.58 -8.66
C GLY A 861 4.92 -26.26 -8.18
N SER A 862 5.31 -25.01 -8.10
CA SER A 862 6.62 -24.53 -7.70
C SER A 862 6.59 -23.83 -6.34
N ALA A 863 7.71 -23.86 -5.60
CA ALA A 863 7.92 -23.01 -4.44
C ALA A 863 8.07 -21.53 -4.84
N ASP A 864 8.49 -21.22 -6.06
CA ASP A 864 8.32 -19.93 -6.71
C ASP A 864 6.93 -19.89 -7.37
N GLY A 865 5.87 -19.81 -6.54
CA GLY A 865 4.49 -20.01 -6.92
C GLY A 865 3.89 -18.86 -7.73
N SER A 866 2.62 -19.01 -8.09
CA SER A 866 1.89 -17.99 -8.85
C SER A 866 1.79 -16.69 -8.09
N PHE A 867 1.87 -15.55 -8.79
CA PHE A 867 1.61 -14.21 -8.29
C PHE A 867 0.19 -13.78 -8.65
N VAL A 868 -0.49 -13.13 -7.72
CA VAL A 868 -1.83 -12.56 -7.91
C VAL A 868 -1.76 -11.05 -7.73
N TYR A 869 -2.04 -10.31 -8.78
CA TYR A 869 -2.15 -8.86 -8.75
C TYR A 869 -3.53 -8.45 -8.25
N CYS A 870 -3.59 -7.64 -7.20
CA CYS A 870 -4.83 -7.11 -6.62
C CYS A 870 -5.04 -5.62 -6.93
N GLY A 871 -3.97 -4.86 -7.26
CA GLY A 871 -4.01 -3.40 -7.35
C GLY A 871 -3.95 -2.71 -5.98
N PHE A 872 -3.60 -3.47 -4.93
CA PHE A 872 -3.43 -2.99 -3.56
C PHE A 872 -2.62 -4.01 -2.75
N ARG A 873 -2.09 -3.57 -1.60
CA ARG A 873 -1.54 -4.47 -0.59
C ARG A 873 -2.68 -5.13 0.19
N PRO A 874 -2.83 -6.46 0.19
CA PRO A 874 -3.87 -7.12 0.97
C PRO A 874 -3.66 -7.02 2.49
N ARG A 875 -4.74 -6.68 3.23
CA ARG A 875 -4.88 -6.83 4.68
C ARG A 875 -5.31 -8.23 5.05
N TYR A 876 -6.21 -8.80 4.23
CA TYR A 876 -6.84 -10.10 4.44
C TYR A 876 -6.92 -10.86 3.13
N ILE A 877 -6.64 -12.16 3.18
CA ILE A 877 -6.75 -13.07 2.05
C ILE A 877 -7.45 -14.34 2.52
N LEU A 878 -8.49 -14.72 1.79
CA LEU A 878 -9.14 -16.05 1.86
C LEU A 878 -8.89 -16.75 0.54
N TYR A 879 -8.40 -17.99 0.55
CA TYR A 879 -8.36 -18.79 -0.66
C TYR A 879 -8.80 -20.24 -0.44
N LYS A 880 -9.24 -20.89 -1.51
CA LYS A 880 -9.77 -22.27 -1.50
C LYS A 880 -9.46 -22.95 -2.82
N GLN A 881 -8.90 -24.16 -2.78
CA GLN A 881 -8.84 -25.00 -3.96
C GLN A 881 -10.26 -25.34 -4.43
N SER A 882 -10.61 -24.96 -5.67
CA SER A 882 -11.95 -25.15 -6.21
C SER A 882 -12.12 -26.49 -6.92
N ASP A 883 -11.10 -27.00 -7.60
CA ASP A 883 -11.14 -28.22 -8.40
C ASP A 883 -10.68 -29.49 -7.65
N GLY A 884 -10.35 -29.38 -6.36
CA GLY A 884 -9.87 -30.48 -5.55
C GLY A 884 -10.12 -30.29 -4.05
N VAL A 885 -9.64 -31.26 -3.27
CA VAL A 885 -9.73 -31.24 -1.82
C VAL A 885 -8.65 -30.31 -1.24
N GLY A 886 -9.07 -29.33 -0.48
CA GLY A 886 -8.19 -28.37 0.20
C GLY A 886 -8.98 -27.50 1.16
N SER A 887 -8.41 -27.11 2.30
CA SER A 887 -9.09 -26.25 3.28
C SER A 887 -9.24 -24.81 2.80
N TRP A 888 -10.16 -24.07 3.42
CA TRP A 888 -10.33 -22.64 3.27
C TRP A 888 -9.29 -21.91 4.14
N ALA A 889 -8.22 -21.43 3.55
CA ALA A 889 -7.13 -20.80 4.28
C ALA A 889 -7.33 -19.29 4.41
N LEU A 890 -7.06 -18.78 5.63
CA LEU A 890 -7.27 -17.41 6.06
C LEU A 890 -5.91 -16.80 6.49
N TRP A 891 -5.53 -15.70 5.87
CA TRP A 891 -4.28 -14.97 6.09
C TRP A 891 -4.56 -13.50 6.33
N ASP A 892 -3.73 -12.83 7.12
CA ASP A 892 -3.80 -11.37 7.31
C ASP A 892 -2.47 -10.78 7.77
N THR A 893 -2.29 -9.48 7.55
CA THR A 893 -1.09 -8.73 7.92
C THR A 893 -1.09 -8.28 9.39
N ALA A 894 -2.18 -8.50 10.15
CA ALA A 894 -2.20 -8.17 11.57
C ALA A 894 -1.53 -9.24 12.42
N ARG A 895 -1.66 -10.52 12.05
CA ARG A 895 -0.99 -11.64 12.71
C ARG A 895 0.47 -11.78 12.29
N ASP A 896 0.76 -11.50 11.01
CA ASP A 896 2.10 -11.44 10.44
C ASP A 896 2.30 -10.13 9.70
N THR A 897 3.13 -9.26 10.24
CA THR A 897 3.34 -7.90 9.72
C THR A 897 4.34 -7.81 8.58
N TYR A 898 5.13 -8.86 8.35
CA TYR A 898 6.17 -8.92 7.32
C TYR A 898 6.23 -10.30 6.65
N ASN A 899 6.85 -10.34 5.47
CA ASN A 899 7.05 -11.57 4.71
C ASN A 899 8.20 -12.42 5.27
N PRO A 900 8.12 -13.76 5.10
CA PRO A 900 6.96 -14.48 4.60
C PRO A 900 5.82 -14.54 5.62
N VAL A 901 4.58 -14.37 5.15
CA VAL A 901 3.41 -14.54 6.02
C VAL A 901 3.27 -16.02 6.35
N SER A 902 3.30 -16.35 7.64
CA SER A 902 3.41 -17.73 8.11
C SER A 902 2.26 -18.21 8.97
N GLN A 903 1.44 -17.31 9.52
CA GLN A 903 0.36 -17.68 10.43
C GLN A 903 -0.97 -17.80 9.67
N PHE A 904 -1.53 -19.02 9.59
CA PHE A 904 -2.81 -19.23 8.93
C PHE A 904 -3.82 -19.99 9.78
N LEU A 905 -5.07 -19.81 9.43
CA LEU A 905 -6.22 -20.51 10.00
C LEU A 905 -7.06 -21.11 8.87
N ASN A 906 -7.84 -22.15 9.17
CA ASN A 906 -8.72 -22.81 8.21
C ASN A 906 -10.19 -22.62 8.61
N ALA A 907 -11.00 -21.99 7.76
CA ALA A 907 -12.42 -21.71 8.03
C ALA A 907 -13.30 -22.95 8.20
N ASP A 908 -12.90 -24.07 7.58
CA ASP A 908 -13.63 -25.32 7.55
C ASP A 908 -13.33 -26.27 8.71
N ASN A 909 -12.43 -25.88 9.63
CA ASN A 909 -12.11 -26.72 10.79
C ASN A 909 -11.81 -25.88 12.05
N ALA A 910 -11.72 -26.54 13.20
CA ALA A 910 -11.55 -25.90 14.50
C ALA A 910 -10.07 -25.77 14.94
N VAL A 911 -9.12 -26.22 14.15
CA VAL A 911 -7.69 -26.28 14.50
C VAL A 911 -7.17 -24.90 14.91
N ALA A 912 -6.29 -24.86 15.90
CA ALA A 912 -5.55 -23.67 16.30
C ALA A 912 -4.68 -23.12 15.16
N GLU A 913 -4.16 -21.91 15.32
CA GLU A 913 -3.27 -21.28 14.34
C GLU A 913 -2.06 -22.15 14.02
N GLN A 914 -1.72 -22.25 12.75
CA GLN A 914 -0.65 -23.11 12.26
C GLN A 914 0.44 -22.26 11.57
N PRO A 915 1.74 -22.50 11.85
CA PRO A 915 2.82 -21.82 11.16
C PRO A 915 3.14 -22.51 9.83
N ALA A 916 3.15 -21.75 8.73
CA ALA A 916 3.70 -22.20 7.45
C ALA A 916 3.95 -21.01 6.50
N ALA A 917 5.19 -20.82 6.09
CA ALA A 917 5.63 -19.74 5.20
C ALA A 917 5.17 -19.97 3.75
N TYR A 918 3.86 -19.82 3.46
CA TYR A 918 3.28 -20.16 2.16
C TYR A 918 3.03 -18.94 1.29
N LEU A 919 3.12 -17.72 1.83
CA LEU A 919 2.65 -16.53 1.15
C LEU A 919 3.57 -15.34 1.38
N ASP A 920 3.83 -14.53 0.34
CA ASP A 920 4.27 -13.15 0.48
C ASP A 920 3.12 -12.21 0.14
N ILE A 921 2.91 -11.19 0.95
CA ILE A 921 2.00 -10.08 0.69
C ILE A 921 2.85 -8.88 0.27
N VAL A 922 2.58 -8.35 -0.92
CA VAL A 922 3.34 -7.24 -1.54
C VAL A 922 2.43 -6.05 -1.84
N SER A 923 2.99 -4.90 -2.20
CA SER A 923 2.26 -3.63 -2.35
C SER A 923 1.11 -3.68 -3.37
N ASN A 924 1.17 -4.60 -4.34
CA ASN A 924 0.21 -4.71 -5.44
C ASN A 924 -0.53 -6.06 -5.49
N GLY A 925 -0.35 -6.93 -4.47
CA GLY A 925 -0.99 -8.25 -4.44
C GLY A 925 -0.33 -9.25 -3.51
N PHE A 926 -0.33 -10.53 -3.88
CA PHE A 926 0.30 -11.59 -3.10
C PHE A 926 0.92 -12.68 -3.97
N LYS A 927 1.89 -13.40 -3.43
CA LYS A 927 2.61 -14.47 -4.12
C LYS A 927 2.67 -15.72 -3.27
N PHE A 928 2.35 -16.85 -3.88
CA PHE A 928 2.53 -18.16 -3.23
C PHE A 928 4.00 -18.57 -3.16
N ARG A 929 4.42 -19.18 -2.03
CA ARG A 929 5.79 -19.57 -1.73
C ARG A 929 5.96 -21.06 -1.43
N ALA A 930 4.93 -21.86 -1.65
CA ALA A 930 4.98 -23.31 -1.42
C ALA A 930 4.57 -24.11 -2.65
N ALA A 931 5.31 -25.16 -2.93
CA ALA A 931 4.97 -26.14 -3.98
C ALA A 931 3.66 -26.91 -3.69
N LEU A 932 3.07 -26.70 -2.52
CA LEU A 932 1.83 -27.35 -2.08
C LEU A 932 0.61 -27.00 -2.91
N ILE A 933 0.65 -25.87 -3.62
CA ILE A 933 -0.44 -25.48 -4.51
C ILE A 933 -0.34 -26.19 -5.87
N GLY A 934 0.09 -27.36 -6.03
CA GLY A 934 0.09 -28.12 -7.26
C GLY A 934 -0.29 -27.34 -8.55
N THR A 935 -0.80 -28.00 -9.53
CA THR A 935 -1.40 -27.40 -10.75
C THR A 935 -2.93 -27.27 -10.63
N ALA A 936 -3.42 -26.98 -9.40
CA ALA A 936 -4.84 -26.86 -9.07
C ALA A 936 -5.34 -25.42 -9.23
N THR A 937 -6.64 -25.24 -9.39
CA THR A 937 -7.30 -23.94 -9.44
C THR A 937 -7.74 -23.52 -8.04
N TYR A 938 -7.41 -22.30 -7.66
CA TYR A 938 -7.80 -21.68 -6.39
C TYR A 938 -8.67 -20.46 -6.65
N ILE A 939 -9.80 -20.33 -5.97
CA ILE A 939 -10.51 -19.07 -5.86
C ILE A 939 -9.96 -18.29 -4.67
N TYR A 940 -10.06 -16.96 -4.72
CA TYR A 940 -9.62 -16.08 -3.64
C TYR A 940 -10.54 -14.87 -3.45
N ALA A 941 -10.52 -14.35 -2.23
CA ALA A 941 -11.02 -13.04 -1.87
C ALA A 941 -9.92 -12.29 -1.11
N ALA A 942 -9.58 -11.08 -1.54
CA ALA A 942 -8.57 -10.24 -0.92
C ALA A 942 -9.16 -8.85 -0.62
N PHE A 943 -8.80 -8.27 0.55
CA PHE A 943 -9.20 -6.93 0.96
C PHE A 943 -7.98 -6.10 1.29
N ALA A 944 -8.02 -4.82 0.94
CA ALA A 944 -6.87 -3.93 0.99
C ALA A 944 -6.45 -3.56 2.42
N GLU A 945 -5.15 -3.49 2.63
CA GLU A 945 -4.51 -2.70 3.68
C GLU A 945 -4.26 -1.28 3.20
N ASN A 946 -3.71 -1.16 1.97
CA ASN A 946 -3.47 0.12 1.31
C ASN A 946 -3.70 -0.02 -0.19
N PRO A 947 -4.42 0.90 -0.83
CA PRO A 947 -4.51 0.99 -2.29
C PRO A 947 -3.13 1.28 -2.90
N LEU A 948 -2.90 0.84 -4.14
CA LEU A 948 -1.61 0.97 -4.82
C LEU A 948 -1.15 2.43 -4.98
N LYS A 949 -2.03 3.36 -5.37
CA LYS A 949 -1.72 4.78 -5.50
C LYS A 949 -1.29 5.41 -4.17
N VAL A 950 -1.74 4.83 -3.07
CA VAL A 950 -1.42 5.32 -1.72
C VAL A 950 -0.03 4.85 -1.25
N GLY A 951 0.73 4.13 -2.10
CA GLY A 951 2.09 3.62 -1.80
C GLY A 951 2.09 2.41 -0.87
N GLY A 952 3.00 1.48 -1.12
CA GLY A 952 3.09 0.25 -0.33
C GLY A 952 3.60 0.50 1.07
N LYS A 953 2.82 0.19 2.09
CA LYS A 953 3.36 -0.11 3.41
C LYS A 953 3.95 -1.52 3.37
N HIS A 954 5.18 -1.68 3.84
CA HIS A 954 5.80 -3.00 3.99
C HIS A 954 5.66 -3.57 5.40
N PHE A 955 5.35 -2.71 6.38
CA PHE A 955 5.14 -3.10 7.77
C PHE A 955 3.83 -2.53 8.28
N SER A 956 2.95 -3.39 8.71
CA SER A 956 1.78 -3.04 9.50
C SER A 956 2.12 -3.20 10.98
N ASN A 957 3.10 -2.45 11.46
CA ASN A 957 3.30 -2.24 12.87
C ASN A 957 2.71 -0.88 13.29
N LYS A 958 1.46 -0.58 12.91
CA LYS A 958 0.73 0.37 13.75
C LYS A 958 0.72 -0.25 15.16
N PRO A 959 1.36 0.36 16.18
CA PRO A 959 1.02 -0.02 17.54
C PRO A 959 -0.49 0.12 17.60
N LYS A 960 -1.19 -0.91 18.08
CA LYS A 960 -2.63 -0.87 18.27
C LYS A 960 -3.00 0.50 18.83
N GLN A 961 -3.56 1.38 18.02
CA GLN A 961 -4.36 2.45 18.55
C GLN A 961 -5.55 1.71 19.16
N SER A 962 -5.47 1.49 20.47
CA SER A 962 -6.67 1.22 21.23
C SER A 962 -7.56 2.42 20.96
N HIS A 963 -8.64 2.23 20.21
CA HIS A 963 -9.69 3.22 20.06
C HIS A 963 -10.26 3.44 21.47
N GLY A 964 -9.54 4.25 22.28
CA GLY A 964 -10.00 4.75 23.57
C GLY A 964 -10.91 5.92 23.25
N ARG A 965 -12.13 5.79 23.68
CA ARG A 965 -13.12 6.86 23.75
C ARG A 965 -12.56 8.08 24.49
#